data_6fdb4359813d9cc77eccc547f7d3b545
#
_entry.id   6fdb4359813d9cc77eccc547f7d3b545
#
_cell.length_a   1.000
_cell.length_b   1.000
_cell.length_c   1.000
_cell.angle_alpha   90.00
_cell.angle_beta   90.00
_cell.angle_gamma   90.00
#
_symmetry.space_group_name_H-M   'P 1'
#
loop_
_entity.id
_entity.type
_entity.pdbx_description
1 polymer ?
#
loop_
_entity_poly.entity_id
_entity_poly.type
_entity_poly.pdbx_seq_one_letter_code
_entity_poly.pdbx_strand_id
1 'polypeptide(L)'
;MLPWVLTGPGAAAVRARSEALRTHLRASTEWSPAGVGQALLAGAGAGADTHRAVVLAGERAQTLDALAALSAGADHPAVFTSTRADASPAGPVFVFPGQGSQWTGMARELLDTAPVFARKLHDCADAFAPYLGHSLLDSVTSAAGGPEPVGADVVQPALFAVMVALTDLWSAAGVTPGAVLGHSLGELAAAHVAGVLSLDDSARVVARWSQAQATLAGRGDMVSVLLPADELADLLDRRWPGRLVVAVENSPGSAVASGDLDAAAELVAHLTAEGIHARRVDVGLAAHSPHIDAILPRIRADIAPIRAHTPRIPVYSALHGGALDGTPMDAAYWCRNLRSTVRFADATRAALEAGHTTLVEVSPHPVLTTAMEVSATRAAHAATVLGTLRRGEGGPSRFLASLAELHVSGGDADLRTVLPASQAAGLPEAILTAGPRGESADGDSRHEVLCARLAPLDPAERRAQLLTVVQDSAAAALDGDDQGSIDGRRTFRDLGITSLAAVGIRDRLHSATGLRLSPTVVFDHPTPDALAAHLDTELFGTGADAEPAPAAGGRAVPHDEPMAIVGMACRYPGGVVAPADLWRTVLAGVDAVGPLPADRGWNIADGYDPELAGPGRFSQREGGFLHDAAEFDAEFFGISPREALAMDPQQRLALESAWEALEDAGLDAHSLRGSRTGVFLGLITQDYGPRAGEPTARAGAVEGHLFLGSTGSVASGRLSYTLGLEGPSLTIDTACSSSLVALHEACQALRTGDCDLALTGGVTVMPSTGMLVEFSRQRGLSPDGRCKAFSASADGFGLAEGVGMLVVERLSDARRLGHQVLAVVRGSAVNQDGASNGLSAPSGPAQQRVI
;
A
#
# COMPACT_ATOMS: atom_id res chain seq x y z
N MET A 1 -1.80 -3.52 -24.76
CA MET A 1 -1.88 -2.17 -24.17
C MET A 1 -0.79 -1.29 -24.75
N LEU A 2 -0.99 0.05 -24.82
CA LEU A 2 -0.01 1.01 -25.34
C LEU A 2 0.12 2.20 -24.39
N PRO A 3 1.33 2.76 -24.16
CA PRO A 3 1.52 3.86 -23.22
C PRO A 3 1.06 5.20 -23.84
N TRP A 4 0.22 5.93 -23.13
CA TRP A 4 -0.21 7.29 -23.42
C TRP A 4 0.37 8.23 -22.39
N VAL A 5 1.20 9.17 -22.82
CA VAL A 5 1.90 10.09 -21.93
C VAL A 5 1.16 11.41 -21.85
N LEU A 6 0.84 11.82 -20.63
CA LEU A 6 0.28 13.13 -20.31
C LEU A 6 1.25 13.86 -19.37
N THR A 7 1.65 15.07 -19.75
CA THR A 7 2.58 15.88 -18.96
C THR A 7 1.95 17.23 -18.61
N GLY A 8 2.44 17.91 -17.61
CA GLY A 8 1.96 19.24 -17.25
C GLY A 8 2.78 19.90 -16.15
N PRO A 9 2.61 21.21 -15.94
CA PRO A 9 3.32 21.97 -14.91
C PRO A 9 2.89 21.58 -13.47
N GLY A 10 1.84 20.75 -13.33
CA GLY A 10 1.35 20.27 -12.05
C GLY A 10 0.32 19.16 -12.22
N ALA A 11 -0.01 18.45 -11.13
CA ALA A 11 -0.99 17.36 -11.11
C ALA A 11 -2.37 17.80 -11.64
N ALA A 12 -2.80 19.01 -11.32
CA ALA A 12 -4.08 19.56 -11.82
C ALA A 12 -4.11 19.69 -13.34
N ALA A 13 -3.01 20.13 -13.97
CA ALA A 13 -2.91 20.24 -15.43
C ALA A 13 -2.98 18.87 -16.10
N VAL A 14 -2.31 17.85 -15.53
CA VAL A 14 -2.36 16.47 -16.02
C VAL A 14 -3.78 15.92 -15.92
N ARG A 15 -4.49 16.15 -14.80
CA ARG A 15 -5.89 15.74 -14.62
C ARG A 15 -6.82 16.42 -15.63
N ALA A 16 -6.67 17.73 -15.83
CA ALA A 16 -7.47 18.49 -16.81
C ALA A 16 -7.25 17.99 -18.24
N ARG A 17 -6.00 17.67 -18.63
CA ARG A 17 -5.68 17.06 -19.94
C ARG A 17 -6.29 15.68 -20.08
N SER A 18 -6.27 14.87 -19.01
CA SER A 18 -6.92 13.55 -19.00
C SER A 18 -8.41 13.66 -19.26
N GLU A 19 -9.10 14.61 -18.60
CA GLU A 19 -10.53 14.83 -18.81
C GLU A 19 -10.85 15.36 -20.21
N ALA A 20 -10.07 16.29 -20.73
CA ALA A 20 -10.22 16.80 -22.09
C ALA A 20 -10.03 15.68 -23.13
N LEU A 21 -9.02 14.84 -22.96
CA LEU A 21 -8.79 13.67 -23.82
C LEU A 21 -9.94 12.68 -23.72
N ARG A 22 -10.42 12.36 -22.51
CA ARG A 22 -11.56 11.47 -22.29
C ARG A 22 -12.83 11.98 -22.98
N THR A 23 -13.14 13.26 -22.84
CA THR A 23 -14.29 13.89 -23.47
C THR A 23 -14.21 13.83 -25.00
N HIS A 24 -13.04 14.15 -25.56
CA HIS A 24 -12.78 14.07 -27.00
C HIS A 24 -12.97 12.64 -27.53
N LEU A 25 -12.40 11.64 -26.84
CA LEU A 25 -12.50 10.24 -27.23
C LEU A 25 -13.93 9.68 -27.08
N ARG A 26 -14.72 10.16 -26.14
CA ARG A 26 -16.15 9.79 -26.03
C ARG A 26 -16.97 10.30 -27.21
N ALA A 27 -16.68 11.51 -27.68
CA ALA A 27 -17.37 12.11 -28.84
C ALA A 27 -16.93 11.48 -30.18
N SER A 28 -15.75 10.85 -30.24
CA SER A 28 -15.22 10.25 -31.46
C SER A 28 -15.68 8.80 -31.61
N THR A 29 -16.22 8.42 -32.76
CA THR A 29 -16.68 7.03 -33.02
C THR A 29 -15.54 6.07 -33.30
N GLU A 30 -14.45 6.57 -33.92
CA GLU A 30 -13.28 5.79 -34.27
C GLU A 30 -12.00 6.51 -33.80
N TRP A 31 -11.10 5.77 -33.14
CA TRP A 31 -9.76 6.22 -32.79
C TRP A 31 -8.79 5.02 -32.68
N SER A 32 -7.55 5.28 -33.07
CA SER A 32 -6.47 4.29 -32.98
C SER A 32 -5.69 4.53 -31.69
N PRO A 33 -5.57 3.52 -30.80
CA PRO A 33 -4.73 3.66 -29.58
C PRO A 33 -3.29 4.06 -29.91
N ALA A 34 -2.70 3.53 -30.97
CA ALA A 34 -1.35 3.89 -31.42
C ALA A 34 -1.29 5.33 -31.94
N GLY A 35 -2.30 5.76 -32.72
CA GLY A 35 -2.36 7.14 -33.27
C GLY A 35 -2.50 8.20 -32.18
N VAL A 36 -3.32 7.94 -31.13
CA VAL A 36 -3.46 8.80 -29.95
C VAL A 36 -2.13 8.86 -29.18
N GLY A 37 -1.50 7.71 -28.90
CA GLY A 37 -0.20 7.65 -28.23
C GLY A 37 0.89 8.42 -28.97
N GLN A 38 0.97 8.29 -30.31
CA GLN A 38 1.91 9.05 -31.14
C GLN A 38 1.66 10.57 -31.05
N ALA A 39 0.38 11.00 -31.10
CA ALA A 39 0.02 12.41 -30.99
C ALA A 39 0.39 13.00 -29.62
N LEU A 40 0.12 12.27 -28.53
CA LEU A 40 0.44 12.69 -27.16
C LEU A 40 1.96 12.81 -26.96
N LEU A 41 2.75 11.85 -27.46
CA LEU A 41 4.22 11.91 -27.39
C LEU A 41 4.82 13.02 -28.25
N ALA A 42 4.20 13.35 -29.39
CA ALA A 42 4.62 14.49 -30.23
C ALA A 42 4.31 15.82 -29.56
N GLY A 43 3.22 15.91 -28.79
CA GLY A 43 2.81 17.10 -28.05
C GLY A 43 3.49 17.23 -26.66
N ALA A 44 4.14 16.20 -26.15
CA ALA A 44 4.91 16.25 -24.91
C ALA A 44 6.17 17.09 -25.12
N GLY A 45 6.11 18.38 -24.74
CA GLY A 45 7.20 19.33 -24.93
C GLY A 45 8.44 19.00 -24.09
N ALA A 46 9.61 19.32 -24.61
CA ALA A 46 10.92 19.17 -23.94
C ALA A 46 11.17 20.28 -22.89
N GLY A 47 10.16 20.75 -22.15
CA GLY A 47 10.36 21.86 -21.23
C GLY A 47 9.48 21.76 -19.98
N ALA A 48 9.95 22.23 -18.86
CA ALA A 48 9.32 22.67 -17.60
C ALA A 48 8.13 21.83 -17.01
N ASP A 49 7.72 20.73 -17.62
CA ASP A 49 6.64 19.88 -17.11
C ASP A 49 7.16 19.03 -15.94
N THR A 50 6.74 19.40 -14.73
CA THR A 50 7.17 18.75 -13.48
C THR A 50 6.33 17.51 -13.11
N HIS A 51 5.18 17.32 -13.75
CA HIS A 51 4.28 16.19 -13.49
C HIS A 51 4.08 15.35 -14.74
N ARG A 52 4.17 14.03 -14.55
CA ARG A 52 4.01 13.04 -15.64
C ARG A 52 2.97 12.01 -15.23
N ALA A 53 2.17 11.58 -16.18
CA ALA A 53 1.29 10.43 -16.07
C ALA A 53 1.42 9.57 -17.32
N VAL A 54 1.34 8.26 -17.13
CA VAL A 54 1.22 7.28 -18.23
C VAL A 54 -0.05 6.49 -18.02
N VAL A 55 -0.89 6.43 -19.03
CA VAL A 55 -2.07 5.58 -19.09
C VAL A 55 -1.79 4.43 -20.06
N LEU A 56 -1.88 3.20 -19.60
CA LEU A 56 -1.77 2.01 -20.45
C LEU A 56 -3.11 1.78 -21.17
N ALA A 57 -3.21 2.30 -22.38
CA ALA A 57 -4.41 2.22 -23.21
C ALA A 57 -4.55 0.84 -23.85
N GLY A 58 -5.72 0.22 -23.71
CA GLY A 58 -6.09 -1.08 -24.27
C GLY A 58 -7.44 -1.01 -24.96
N GLU A 59 -8.40 -1.79 -24.49
CA GLU A 59 -9.78 -1.72 -24.95
C GLU A 59 -10.42 -0.36 -24.62
N ARG A 60 -11.35 0.08 -25.46
CA ARG A 60 -11.96 1.41 -25.37
C ARG A 60 -12.55 1.70 -23.99
N ALA A 61 -13.33 0.78 -23.44
CA ALA A 61 -13.99 0.96 -22.15
C ALA A 61 -12.96 1.13 -21.03
N GLN A 62 -11.98 0.24 -20.95
CA GLN A 62 -10.91 0.27 -19.94
C GLN A 62 -10.05 1.53 -20.05
N THR A 63 -9.76 1.99 -21.27
CA THR A 63 -8.99 3.21 -21.49
C THR A 63 -9.75 4.46 -21.02
N LEU A 64 -11.05 4.54 -21.29
CA LEU A 64 -11.89 5.66 -20.81
C LEU A 64 -12.07 5.65 -19.30
N ASP A 65 -12.09 4.46 -18.67
CA ASP A 65 -12.13 4.30 -17.23
C ASP A 65 -10.81 4.75 -16.57
N ALA A 66 -9.68 4.32 -17.11
CA ALA A 66 -8.36 4.77 -16.65
C ALA A 66 -8.18 6.30 -16.77
N LEU A 67 -8.65 6.91 -17.87
CA LEU A 67 -8.63 8.38 -18.02
C LEU A 67 -9.57 9.07 -17.01
N ALA A 68 -10.74 8.47 -16.71
CA ALA A 68 -11.62 8.97 -15.67
C ALA A 68 -10.97 8.93 -14.27
N ALA A 69 -10.31 7.82 -13.94
CA ALA A 69 -9.58 7.69 -12.69
C ALA A 69 -8.45 8.73 -12.58
N LEU A 70 -7.64 8.91 -13.63
CA LEU A 70 -6.58 9.93 -13.65
C LEU A 70 -7.16 11.34 -13.51
N SER A 71 -8.28 11.66 -14.18
CA SER A 71 -8.91 12.97 -14.07
C SER A 71 -9.46 13.25 -12.67
N ALA A 72 -9.96 12.21 -11.99
CA ALA A 72 -10.45 12.28 -10.62
C ALA A 72 -9.33 12.26 -9.57
N GLY A 73 -8.09 11.91 -9.97
CA GLY A 73 -6.99 11.67 -9.03
C GLY A 73 -7.13 10.38 -8.22
N ALA A 74 -7.88 9.41 -8.76
CA ALA A 74 -8.10 8.10 -8.15
C ALA A 74 -7.08 7.08 -8.65
N ASP A 75 -6.76 6.09 -7.80
CA ASP A 75 -5.88 4.98 -8.17
C ASP A 75 -6.52 4.06 -9.22
N HIS A 76 -5.73 3.65 -10.21
CA HIS A 76 -6.17 2.71 -11.23
C HIS A 76 -4.96 1.88 -11.71
N PRO A 77 -5.10 0.56 -11.91
CA PRO A 77 -3.97 -0.33 -12.25
C PRO A 77 -3.29 -0.03 -13.60
N ALA A 78 -3.97 0.69 -14.51
CA ALA A 78 -3.41 1.12 -15.78
C ALA A 78 -2.92 2.59 -15.78
N VAL A 79 -2.87 3.26 -14.62
CA VAL A 79 -2.48 4.67 -14.47
C VAL A 79 -1.25 4.78 -13.58
N PHE A 80 -0.22 5.42 -14.09
CA PHE A 80 1.04 5.67 -13.37
C PHE A 80 1.27 7.17 -13.31
N THR A 81 1.54 7.70 -12.11
CA THR A 81 1.77 9.14 -11.90
C THR A 81 2.96 9.35 -10.97
N SER A 82 3.70 10.45 -11.17
CA SER A 82 4.72 10.88 -10.23
C SER A 82 4.81 12.40 -10.17
N THR A 83 5.18 12.89 -8.98
CA THR A 83 5.50 14.32 -8.74
C THR A 83 6.99 14.63 -8.94
N ARG A 84 7.82 13.63 -9.22
CA ARG A 84 9.28 13.77 -9.33
C ARG A 84 9.72 13.73 -10.79
N ALA A 85 10.39 14.78 -11.22
CA ALA A 85 10.87 14.95 -12.59
C ALA A 85 12.40 14.90 -12.75
N ASP A 86 13.16 14.65 -11.68
CA ASP A 86 14.62 14.66 -11.74
C ASP A 86 15.17 13.30 -12.17
N ALA A 87 15.57 13.21 -13.45
CA ALA A 87 16.31 12.06 -13.95
C ALA A 87 17.67 11.97 -13.26
N SER A 88 18.10 10.76 -12.90
CA SER A 88 19.48 10.51 -12.47
C SER A 88 20.42 10.75 -13.64
N PRO A 89 21.37 11.70 -13.56
CA PRO A 89 22.32 11.93 -14.65
C PRO A 89 23.23 10.72 -14.90
N ALA A 90 23.32 9.79 -13.94
CA ALA A 90 24.14 8.59 -14.02
C ALA A 90 23.44 7.40 -14.71
N GLY A 91 22.17 7.54 -15.10
CA GLY A 91 21.33 6.45 -15.62
C GLY A 91 20.95 5.39 -14.57
N PRO A 92 20.04 4.45 -14.93
CA PRO A 92 19.59 3.39 -14.02
C PRO A 92 20.67 2.32 -13.80
N VAL A 93 20.72 1.75 -12.60
CA VAL A 93 21.47 0.52 -12.32
C VAL A 93 20.56 -0.69 -12.61
N PHE A 94 21.00 -1.56 -13.52
CA PHE A 94 20.32 -2.85 -13.69
C PHE A 94 20.84 -3.84 -12.65
N VAL A 95 19.91 -4.37 -11.84
CA VAL A 95 20.19 -5.28 -10.74
C VAL A 95 19.71 -6.68 -11.10
N PHE A 96 20.60 -7.65 -11.01
CA PHE A 96 20.35 -9.03 -11.41
C PHE A 96 20.34 -9.93 -10.15
N PRO A 97 19.21 -10.57 -9.81
CA PRO A 97 19.15 -11.44 -8.63
C PRO A 97 19.79 -12.80 -8.87
N GLY A 98 19.96 -13.55 -7.78
CA GLY A 98 20.27 -14.95 -7.80
C GLY A 98 19.04 -15.83 -8.05
N GLN A 99 19.03 -17.06 -7.48
CA GLN A 99 17.87 -17.93 -7.48
C GLN A 99 16.75 -17.38 -6.59
N GLY A 100 15.48 -17.74 -6.92
CA GLY A 100 14.29 -17.33 -6.16
C GLY A 100 13.24 -16.59 -7.01
N SER A 101 13.65 -16.01 -8.15
CA SER A 101 12.75 -15.27 -9.04
C SER A 101 12.09 -16.14 -10.11
N GLN A 102 12.45 -17.43 -10.23
CA GLN A 102 11.91 -18.38 -11.22
C GLN A 102 10.46 -18.74 -10.91
N TRP A 103 9.72 -19.06 -11.97
CA TRP A 103 8.38 -19.62 -11.91
C TRP A 103 8.00 -20.26 -13.25
N THR A 104 7.02 -21.16 -13.23
CA THR A 104 6.63 -21.96 -14.40
C THR A 104 6.04 -21.10 -15.51
N GLY A 105 6.67 -21.12 -16.69
CA GLY A 105 6.22 -20.35 -17.86
C GLY A 105 6.65 -18.88 -17.87
N MET A 106 7.62 -18.48 -17.08
CA MET A 106 8.08 -17.09 -16.87
C MET A 106 8.51 -16.35 -18.14
N ALA A 107 8.83 -17.05 -19.24
CA ALA A 107 9.23 -16.44 -20.51
C ALA A 107 8.24 -16.68 -21.66
N ARG A 108 7.19 -17.50 -21.45
CA ARG A 108 6.30 -17.97 -22.52
C ARG A 108 5.68 -16.82 -23.30
N GLU A 109 4.98 -15.92 -22.62
CA GLU A 109 4.23 -14.85 -23.27
C GLU A 109 5.13 -13.87 -24.01
N LEU A 110 6.31 -13.53 -23.43
CA LEU A 110 7.29 -12.67 -24.09
C LEU A 110 7.99 -13.35 -25.26
N LEU A 111 8.19 -14.66 -25.20
CA LEU A 111 8.74 -15.44 -26.33
C LEU A 111 7.80 -15.35 -27.54
N ASP A 112 6.49 -15.43 -27.33
CA ASP A 112 5.48 -15.39 -28.39
C ASP A 112 5.21 -13.97 -28.91
N THR A 113 5.41 -12.92 -28.09
CA THR A 113 4.92 -11.56 -28.36
C THR A 113 5.99 -10.49 -28.50
N ALA A 114 7.22 -10.73 -28.01
CA ALA A 114 8.32 -9.77 -28.01
C ALA A 114 9.52 -10.27 -28.84
N PRO A 115 9.62 -9.92 -30.15
CA PRO A 115 10.66 -10.49 -31.04
C PRO A 115 12.11 -10.23 -30.58
N VAL A 116 12.37 -9.14 -29.86
CA VAL A 116 13.71 -8.82 -29.34
C VAL A 116 14.06 -9.81 -28.22
N PHE A 117 13.15 -10.00 -27.28
CA PHE A 117 13.30 -10.98 -26.21
C PHE A 117 13.46 -12.41 -26.75
N ALA A 118 12.62 -12.79 -27.70
CA ALA A 118 12.65 -14.12 -28.32
C ALA A 118 14.01 -14.39 -29.01
N ARG A 119 14.53 -13.48 -29.80
CA ARG A 119 15.84 -13.63 -30.43
C ARG A 119 16.93 -13.86 -29.41
N LYS A 120 17.02 -13.00 -28.37
CA LYS A 120 18.05 -13.14 -27.35
C LYS A 120 17.94 -14.43 -26.55
N LEU A 121 16.71 -14.87 -26.27
CA LEU A 121 16.48 -16.14 -25.59
C LEU A 121 16.94 -17.34 -26.45
N HIS A 122 16.74 -17.30 -27.77
CA HIS A 122 17.29 -18.30 -28.69
C HIS A 122 18.81 -18.26 -28.75
N ASP A 123 19.43 -17.06 -28.82
CA ASP A 123 20.89 -16.91 -28.75
C ASP A 123 21.46 -17.55 -27.48
N CYS A 124 20.77 -17.35 -26.36
CA CYS A 124 21.13 -18.01 -25.09
C CYS A 124 20.98 -19.54 -25.19
N ALA A 125 19.87 -20.03 -25.77
CA ALA A 125 19.64 -21.47 -25.94
C ALA A 125 20.76 -22.12 -26.78
N ASP A 126 21.18 -21.47 -27.85
CA ASP A 126 22.28 -21.92 -28.72
C ASP A 126 23.62 -21.94 -27.96
N ALA A 127 23.91 -20.87 -27.16
CA ALA A 127 25.13 -20.78 -26.35
C ALA A 127 25.16 -21.87 -25.24
N PHE A 128 24.04 -22.22 -24.68
CA PHE A 128 23.94 -23.26 -23.66
C PHE A 128 23.88 -24.70 -24.23
N ALA A 129 23.48 -24.89 -25.49
CA ALA A 129 23.28 -26.23 -26.08
C ALA A 129 24.50 -27.18 -25.93
N PRO A 130 25.77 -26.72 -26.03
CA PRO A 130 26.92 -27.60 -25.85
C PRO A 130 27.09 -28.15 -24.41
N TYR A 131 26.41 -27.57 -23.45
CA TYR A 131 26.63 -27.83 -22.01
C TYR A 131 25.45 -28.51 -21.33
N LEU A 132 24.20 -28.23 -21.77
CA LEU A 132 22.99 -28.78 -21.16
C LEU A 132 22.54 -30.08 -21.80
N GLY A 133 22.07 -31.02 -20.97
CA GLY A 133 21.46 -32.27 -21.44
C GLY A 133 19.94 -32.18 -21.72
N HIS A 134 19.37 -30.95 -21.65
CA HIS A 134 17.96 -30.68 -21.82
C HIS A 134 17.77 -29.35 -22.58
N SER A 135 16.55 -29.10 -23.06
CA SER A 135 16.20 -27.86 -23.75
C SER A 135 16.07 -26.71 -22.74
N LEU A 136 16.84 -25.62 -22.95
CA LEU A 136 16.71 -24.40 -22.18
C LEU A 136 15.33 -23.76 -22.37
N LEU A 137 14.83 -23.75 -23.62
CA LEU A 137 13.53 -23.17 -23.96
C LEU A 137 12.39 -23.89 -23.26
N ASP A 138 12.42 -25.22 -23.17
CA ASP A 138 11.39 -25.99 -22.46
C ASP A 138 11.37 -25.65 -20.97
N SER A 139 12.58 -25.39 -20.38
CA SER A 139 12.71 -25.04 -18.96
C SER A 139 12.07 -23.70 -18.61
N VAL A 140 11.96 -22.76 -19.57
CA VAL A 140 11.42 -21.41 -19.34
C VAL A 140 10.00 -21.22 -19.87
N THR A 141 9.50 -22.18 -20.69
CA THR A 141 8.18 -22.10 -21.35
C THR A 141 7.18 -23.18 -20.90
N SER A 142 7.50 -23.97 -19.88
CA SER A 142 6.60 -25.01 -19.35
C SER A 142 5.18 -24.49 -19.13
N ALA A 143 4.17 -25.37 -19.30
CA ALA A 143 2.77 -24.95 -19.22
C ALA A 143 2.41 -24.41 -17.83
N ALA A 144 1.57 -23.40 -17.76
CA ALA A 144 1.01 -22.91 -16.50
C ALA A 144 0.35 -24.07 -15.73
N GLY A 145 0.74 -24.23 -14.44
CA GLY A 145 0.32 -25.37 -13.60
C GLY A 145 1.18 -26.64 -13.74
N GLY A 146 2.22 -26.63 -14.58
CA GLY A 146 3.27 -27.66 -14.57
C GLY A 146 4.19 -27.54 -13.34
N PRO A 147 5.05 -28.56 -13.10
CA PRO A 147 6.01 -28.48 -11.99
C PRO A 147 6.97 -27.30 -12.19
N GLU A 148 7.30 -26.62 -11.09
CA GLU A 148 8.33 -25.59 -11.14
C GLU A 148 9.70 -26.20 -11.51
N PRO A 149 10.57 -25.47 -12.22
CA PRO A 149 11.92 -25.93 -12.52
C PRO A 149 12.65 -26.22 -11.19
N VAL A 150 13.21 -27.42 -11.04
CA VAL A 150 13.94 -27.86 -9.83
C VAL A 150 15.36 -28.24 -10.22
N GLY A 151 16.30 -28.01 -9.30
CA GLY A 151 17.72 -28.27 -9.49
C GLY A 151 18.48 -27.06 -10.03
N ALA A 152 19.68 -26.84 -9.48
CA ALA A 152 20.51 -25.70 -9.84
C ALA A 152 20.89 -25.69 -11.33
N ASP A 153 21.12 -26.88 -11.90
CA ASP A 153 21.51 -27.10 -13.30
C ASP A 153 20.39 -26.81 -14.33
N VAL A 154 19.13 -26.69 -13.87
CA VAL A 154 17.97 -26.26 -14.68
C VAL A 154 17.66 -24.79 -14.42
N VAL A 155 17.56 -24.41 -13.16
CA VAL A 155 17.10 -23.07 -12.71
C VAL A 155 18.09 -21.97 -13.09
N GLN A 156 19.39 -22.19 -12.87
CA GLN A 156 20.38 -21.12 -13.05
C GLN A 156 20.59 -20.75 -14.53
N PRO A 157 20.72 -21.70 -15.48
CA PRO A 157 20.74 -21.37 -16.91
C PRO A 157 19.47 -20.67 -17.37
N ALA A 158 18.29 -21.11 -16.89
CA ALA A 158 17.00 -20.52 -17.22
C ALA A 158 16.90 -19.05 -16.76
N LEU A 159 17.26 -18.76 -15.50
CA LEU A 159 17.27 -17.41 -14.96
C LEU A 159 18.25 -16.48 -15.66
N PHE A 160 19.49 -16.96 -15.89
CA PHE A 160 20.48 -16.19 -16.64
C PHE A 160 19.96 -15.78 -18.02
N ALA A 161 19.39 -16.72 -18.78
CA ALA A 161 18.88 -16.46 -20.12
C ALA A 161 17.72 -15.46 -20.12
N VAL A 162 16.78 -15.59 -19.16
CA VAL A 162 15.66 -14.64 -19.02
C VAL A 162 16.15 -13.24 -18.63
N MET A 163 17.07 -13.11 -17.67
CA MET A 163 17.65 -11.82 -17.26
C MET A 163 18.36 -11.10 -18.43
N VAL A 164 19.14 -11.85 -19.22
CA VAL A 164 19.84 -11.30 -20.40
C VAL A 164 18.83 -10.90 -21.48
N ALA A 165 17.80 -11.71 -21.75
CA ALA A 165 16.77 -11.39 -22.73
C ALA A 165 15.89 -10.19 -22.30
N LEU A 166 15.60 -10.04 -21.00
CA LEU A 166 14.93 -8.86 -20.46
C LEU A 166 15.78 -7.59 -20.58
N THR A 167 17.11 -7.70 -20.45
CA THR A 167 18.01 -6.56 -20.67
C THR A 167 17.92 -6.04 -22.10
N ASP A 168 17.90 -6.95 -23.09
CA ASP A 168 17.72 -6.56 -24.49
C ASP A 168 16.33 -5.92 -24.74
N LEU A 169 15.30 -6.40 -24.02
CA LEU A 169 13.96 -5.81 -24.10
C LEU A 169 13.93 -4.38 -23.53
N TRP A 170 14.56 -4.13 -22.37
CA TRP A 170 14.74 -2.79 -21.82
C TRP A 170 15.52 -1.87 -22.76
N SER A 171 16.60 -2.39 -23.34
CA SER A 171 17.43 -1.64 -24.31
C SER A 171 16.64 -1.26 -25.57
N ALA A 172 15.79 -2.17 -26.08
CA ALA A 172 14.90 -1.91 -27.21
C ALA A 172 13.81 -0.85 -26.89
N ALA A 173 13.45 -0.70 -25.61
CA ALA A 173 12.58 0.37 -25.13
C ALA A 173 13.34 1.69 -24.83
N GLY A 174 14.59 1.80 -25.26
CA GLY A 174 15.43 2.99 -25.07
C GLY A 174 16.05 3.13 -23.68
N VAL A 175 15.92 2.13 -22.81
CA VAL A 175 16.49 2.15 -21.45
C VAL A 175 17.77 1.36 -21.41
N THR A 176 18.91 2.04 -21.31
CA THR A 176 20.21 1.41 -21.16
C THR A 176 20.78 1.62 -19.77
N PRO A 177 21.42 0.60 -19.16
CA PRO A 177 21.98 0.76 -17.82
C PRO A 177 23.17 1.72 -17.81
N GLY A 178 23.17 2.65 -16.83
CA GLY A 178 24.34 3.45 -16.50
C GLY A 178 25.38 2.66 -15.69
N ALA A 179 24.95 1.62 -14.98
CA ALA A 179 25.76 0.64 -14.26
C ALA A 179 25.02 -0.68 -14.09
N VAL A 180 25.72 -1.71 -13.66
CA VAL A 180 25.13 -3.01 -13.32
C VAL A 180 25.56 -3.46 -11.94
N LEU A 181 24.68 -4.22 -11.27
CA LEU A 181 24.90 -4.86 -9.97
C LEU A 181 24.33 -6.28 -10.02
N GLY A 182 25.07 -7.26 -9.56
CA GLY A 182 24.60 -8.66 -9.52
C GLY A 182 24.64 -9.25 -8.13
N HIS A 183 23.70 -10.14 -7.84
CA HIS A 183 23.62 -10.92 -6.61
C HIS A 183 23.91 -12.39 -6.93
N SER A 184 25.05 -12.94 -6.46
CA SER A 184 25.42 -14.35 -6.71
C SER A 184 25.43 -14.68 -8.22
N LEU A 185 24.56 -15.59 -8.69
CA LEU A 185 24.35 -15.91 -10.11
C LEU A 185 24.12 -14.65 -10.96
N GLY A 186 23.40 -13.68 -10.43
CA GLY A 186 23.10 -12.43 -11.15
C GLY A 186 24.34 -11.63 -11.49
N GLU A 187 25.46 -11.81 -10.80
CA GLU A 187 26.71 -11.16 -11.14
C GLU A 187 27.29 -11.65 -12.48
N LEU A 188 26.97 -12.89 -12.89
CA LEU A 188 27.30 -13.41 -14.23
C LEU A 188 26.48 -12.69 -15.34
N ALA A 189 25.18 -12.44 -15.07
CA ALA A 189 24.37 -11.66 -15.98
C ALA A 189 24.86 -10.20 -16.06
N ALA A 190 25.18 -9.58 -14.93
CA ALA A 190 25.80 -8.25 -14.84
C ALA A 190 27.11 -8.15 -15.63
N ALA A 191 27.99 -9.16 -15.48
CA ALA A 191 29.27 -9.23 -16.21
C ALA A 191 29.07 -9.35 -17.75
N HIS A 192 28.10 -10.15 -18.18
CA HIS A 192 27.74 -10.26 -19.60
C HIS A 192 27.21 -8.92 -20.13
N VAL A 193 26.26 -8.30 -19.45
CA VAL A 193 25.67 -7.01 -19.85
C VAL A 193 26.71 -5.91 -19.89
N ALA A 194 27.64 -5.89 -18.94
CA ALA A 194 28.75 -4.95 -18.94
C ALA A 194 29.83 -5.24 -20.01
N GLY A 195 29.71 -6.34 -20.75
CA GLY A 195 30.66 -6.75 -21.78
C GLY A 195 31.92 -7.37 -21.25
N VAL A 196 31.97 -7.77 -19.97
CA VAL A 196 33.13 -8.46 -19.35
C VAL A 196 33.25 -9.87 -19.89
N LEU A 197 32.15 -10.60 -20.03
CA LEU A 197 32.13 -11.95 -20.61
C LEU A 197 31.31 -11.97 -21.89
N SER A 198 31.77 -12.75 -22.87
CA SER A 198 30.95 -13.11 -24.04
C SER A 198 29.76 -13.97 -23.61
N LEU A 199 28.76 -14.12 -24.47
CA LEU A 199 27.59 -14.99 -24.16
C LEU A 199 28.06 -16.45 -24.02
N ASP A 200 28.96 -16.92 -24.88
CA ASP A 200 29.49 -18.30 -24.81
C ASP A 200 30.29 -18.56 -23.52
N ASP A 201 31.13 -17.59 -23.11
CA ASP A 201 31.88 -17.70 -21.86
C ASP A 201 30.94 -17.68 -20.64
N SER A 202 29.92 -16.82 -20.65
CA SER A 202 28.90 -16.75 -19.61
C SER A 202 28.12 -18.06 -19.53
N ALA A 203 27.64 -18.58 -20.66
CA ALA A 203 26.92 -19.86 -20.72
C ALA A 203 27.79 -21.02 -20.19
N ARG A 204 29.08 -21.05 -20.53
CA ARG A 204 30.04 -22.02 -19.99
C ARG A 204 30.12 -21.94 -18.47
N VAL A 205 30.32 -20.73 -17.92
CA VAL A 205 30.46 -20.54 -16.46
C VAL A 205 29.17 -20.96 -15.75
N VAL A 206 28.01 -20.46 -16.18
CA VAL A 206 26.70 -20.76 -15.57
C VAL A 206 26.42 -22.26 -15.61
N ALA A 207 26.60 -22.92 -16.78
CA ALA A 207 26.31 -24.35 -16.92
C ALA A 207 27.24 -25.21 -16.06
N ARG A 208 28.57 -24.97 -16.09
CA ARG A 208 29.51 -25.74 -15.31
C ARG A 208 29.40 -25.54 -13.82
N TRP A 209 29.12 -24.32 -13.42
CA TRP A 209 28.85 -23.93 -12.04
C TRP A 209 27.58 -24.61 -11.51
N SER A 210 26.46 -24.49 -12.23
CA SER A 210 25.17 -25.05 -11.82
C SER A 210 25.20 -26.60 -11.76
N GLN A 211 25.82 -27.26 -12.77
CA GLN A 211 26.03 -28.72 -12.77
C GLN A 211 26.88 -29.19 -11.58
N ALA A 212 27.91 -28.47 -11.22
CA ALA A 212 28.71 -28.80 -10.04
C ALA A 212 27.93 -28.65 -8.75
N GLN A 213 27.17 -27.55 -8.61
CA GLN A 213 26.29 -27.31 -7.45
C GLN A 213 25.19 -28.36 -7.32
N ALA A 214 24.60 -28.85 -8.42
CA ALA A 214 23.59 -29.93 -8.40
C ALA A 214 24.13 -31.21 -7.73
N THR A 215 25.43 -31.45 -7.75
CA THR A 215 26.05 -32.60 -7.06
C THR A 215 26.07 -32.47 -5.52
N LEU A 216 25.85 -31.28 -5.00
CA LEU A 216 25.74 -30.95 -3.59
C LEU A 216 24.31 -30.94 -3.07
N ALA A 217 23.31 -31.17 -3.93
CA ALA A 217 21.91 -31.15 -3.54
C ALA A 217 21.62 -32.06 -2.35
N GLY A 218 20.91 -31.56 -1.34
CA GLY A 218 20.53 -32.26 -0.13
C GLY A 218 21.66 -32.45 0.90
N ARG A 219 22.86 -31.90 0.68
CA ARG A 219 23.99 -31.97 1.62
C ARG A 219 24.14 -30.79 2.55
N GLY A 220 23.40 -29.75 2.35
CA GLY A 220 23.37 -28.52 3.16
C GLY A 220 22.17 -27.64 2.83
N ASP A 221 22.05 -26.55 3.55
CA ASP A 221 20.89 -25.67 3.44
C ASP A 221 21.26 -24.21 3.64
N MET A 222 20.30 -23.31 3.30
CA MET A 222 20.40 -21.88 3.54
C MET A 222 19.18 -21.39 4.34
N VAL A 223 19.43 -20.43 5.24
CA VAL A 223 18.41 -19.85 6.11
C VAL A 223 18.43 -18.33 5.99
N SER A 224 17.34 -17.75 5.50
CA SER A 224 17.12 -16.30 5.52
C SER A 224 16.72 -15.85 6.92
N VAL A 225 17.37 -14.80 7.42
CA VAL A 225 17.24 -14.32 8.80
C VAL A 225 17.07 -12.80 8.79
N LEU A 226 16.13 -12.27 9.57
CA LEU A 226 15.97 -10.83 9.78
C LEU A 226 16.86 -10.37 10.96
N LEU A 227 18.17 -10.42 10.74
CA LEU A 227 19.21 -9.86 11.60
C LEU A 227 20.27 -9.16 10.75
N PRO A 228 20.99 -8.18 11.31
CA PRO A 228 22.23 -7.67 10.73
C PRO A 228 23.27 -8.81 10.57
N ALA A 229 24.09 -8.72 9.53
CA ALA A 229 25.03 -9.79 9.19
C ALA A 229 26.12 -10.01 10.26
N ASP A 230 26.55 -8.95 10.93
CA ASP A 230 27.51 -8.99 12.07
C ASP A 230 26.89 -9.70 13.30
N GLU A 231 25.67 -9.38 13.66
CA GLU A 231 24.97 -10.06 14.76
C GLU A 231 24.75 -11.55 14.45
N LEU A 232 24.36 -11.85 13.21
CA LEU A 232 24.23 -13.23 12.75
C LEU A 232 25.58 -13.96 12.79
N ALA A 233 26.67 -13.35 12.31
CA ALA A 233 28.01 -13.94 12.34
C ALA A 233 28.43 -14.28 13.79
N ASP A 234 28.28 -13.34 14.72
CA ASP A 234 28.57 -13.53 16.14
C ASP A 234 27.74 -14.70 16.76
N LEU A 235 26.50 -14.82 16.36
CA LEU A 235 25.63 -15.92 16.80
C LEU A 235 26.12 -17.27 16.26
N LEU A 236 26.43 -17.32 14.95
CA LEU A 236 26.89 -18.56 14.29
C LEU A 236 28.23 -19.04 14.86
N ASP A 237 29.18 -18.11 15.07
CA ASP A 237 30.50 -18.45 15.64
C ASP A 237 30.41 -18.98 17.07
N ARG A 238 29.45 -18.48 17.87
CA ARG A 238 29.23 -18.97 19.25
C ARG A 238 28.54 -20.33 19.29
N ARG A 239 27.53 -20.58 18.43
CA ARG A 239 26.67 -21.79 18.58
C ARG A 239 26.96 -22.91 17.59
N TRP A 240 27.36 -22.55 16.36
CA TRP A 240 27.62 -23.52 15.28
C TRP A 240 28.98 -23.26 14.59
N PRO A 241 30.08 -23.13 15.33
CA PRO A 241 31.37 -22.74 14.80
C PRO A 241 31.82 -23.68 13.68
N GLY A 242 32.08 -23.13 12.51
CA GLY A 242 32.48 -23.84 11.31
C GLY A 242 31.43 -24.70 10.60
N ARG A 243 30.20 -24.81 11.16
CA ARG A 243 29.08 -25.55 10.56
C ARG A 243 28.12 -24.65 9.76
N LEU A 244 27.95 -23.38 10.19
CA LEU A 244 27.20 -22.36 9.50
C LEU A 244 28.07 -21.12 9.31
N VAL A 245 27.84 -20.39 8.21
CA VAL A 245 28.48 -19.11 7.91
C VAL A 245 27.46 -18.12 7.37
N VAL A 246 27.77 -16.82 7.46
CA VAL A 246 26.97 -15.80 6.76
C VAL A 246 27.29 -15.88 5.27
N ALA A 247 26.30 -16.29 4.50
CA ALA A 247 26.39 -16.46 3.04
C ALA A 247 26.02 -15.20 2.25
N VAL A 248 25.08 -14.40 2.77
CA VAL A 248 24.55 -13.22 2.09
C VAL A 248 24.22 -12.11 3.09
N GLU A 249 24.54 -10.88 2.73
CA GLU A 249 24.07 -9.63 3.34
C GLU A 249 23.13 -8.94 2.33
N ASN A 250 21.82 -9.15 2.47
CA ASN A 250 20.83 -8.58 1.54
C ASN A 250 20.56 -7.10 1.80
N SER A 251 20.42 -6.74 3.08
CA SER A 251 20.19 -5.38 3.56
C SER A 251 20.73 -5.21 4.97
N PRO A 252 20.80 -3.98 5.52
CA PRO A 252 21.30 -3.75 6.89
C PRO A 252 20.60 -4.52 8.02
N GLY A 253 19.46 -5.13 7.77
CA GLY A 253 18.71 -5.92 8.75
C GLY A 253 18.32 -7.31 8.25
N SER A 254 18.91 -7.78 7.14
CA SER A 254 18.57 -9.09 6.56
C SER A 254 19.80 -9.80 5.99
N ALA A 255 20.08 -10.98 6.51
CA ALA A 255 21.19 -11.82 6.10
C ALA A 255 20.74 -13.27 5.82
N VAL A 256 21.63 -14.08 5.25
CA VAL A 256 21.40 -15.50 5.00
C VAL A 256 22.54 -16.30 5.58
N ALA A 257 22.22 -17.29 6.43
CA ALA A 257 23.17 -18.31 6.88
C ALA A 257 23.20 -19.48 5.90
N SER A 258 24.34 -20.16 5.78
CA SER A 258 24.51 -21.33 4.90
C SER A 258 25.48 -22.34 5.52
N GLY A 259 25.20 -23.64 5.39
CA GLY A 259 26.04 -24.72 5.87
C GLY A 259 25.32 -26.06 6.06
N ASP A 260 25.64 -26.76 7.15
CA ASP A 260 25.11 -28.09 7.44
C ASP A 260 23.58 -28.10 7.60
N LEU A 261 22.96 -29.13 7.05
CA LEU A 261 21.50 -29.28 7.01
C LEU A 261 20.84 -29.28 8.40
N ASP A 262 21.44 -30.05 9.35
CA ASP A 262 20.95 -30.14 10.73
C ASP A 262 21.20 -28.82 11.51
N ALA A 263 22.37 -28.19 11.34
CA ALA A 263 22.68 -26.89 11.93
C ALA A 263 21.75 -25.77 11.42
N ALA A 264 21.40 -25.81 10.13
CA ALA A 264 20.42 -24.91 9.56
C ALA A 264 19.03 -25.10 10.19
N ALA A 265 18.61 -26.34 10.42
CA ALA A 265 17.35 -26.62 11.11
C ALA A 265 17.36 -26.16 12.57
N GLU A 266 18.49 -26.42 13.29
CA GLU A 266 18.72 -25.94 14.66
C GLU A 266 18.71 -24.40 14.73
N LEU A 267 19.31 -23.69 13.75
CA LEU A 267 19.32 -22.23 13.66
C LEU A 267 17.90 -21.68 13.52
N VAL A 268 17.09 -22.25 12.61
CA VAL A 268 15.68 -21.85 12.45
C VAL A 268 14.91 -22.04 13.75
N ALA A 269 15.07 -23.21 14.40
CA ALA A 269 14.40 -23.50 15.66
C ALA A 269 14.82 -22.51 16.77
N HIS A 270 16.13 -22.24 16.87
CA HIS A 270 16.69 -21.31 17.87
C HIS A 270 16.18 -19.88 17.65
N LEU A 271 16.30 -19.32 16.44
CA LEU A 271 15.88 -17.96 16.14
C LEU A 271 14.36 -17.79 16.24
N THR A 272 13.60 -18.81 15.83
CA THR A 272 12.14 -18.82 16.03
C THR A 272 11.80 -18.78 17.52
N ALA A 273 12.53 -19.51 18.37
CA ALA A 273 12.32 -19.47 19.82
C ALA A 273 12.67 -18.10 20.44
N GLU A 274 13.57 -17.35 19.82
CA GLU A 274 13.94 -15.99 20.23
C GLU A 274 13.06 -14.90 19.59
N GLY A 275 12.02 -15.29 18.80
CA GLY A 275 11.11 -14.35 18.12
C GLY A 275 11.72 -13.68 16.88
N ILE A 276 12.87 -14.14 16.42
CA ILE A 276 13.55 -13.62 15.24
C ILE A 276 13.09 -14.42 14.01
N HIS A 277 12.68 -13.71 12.96
CA HIS A 277 12.23 -14.35 11.72
C HIS A 277 13.40 -15.05 11.04
N ALA A 278 13.27 -16.37 10.89
CA ALA A 278 14.22 -17.22 10.19
C ALA A 278 13.47 -18.27 9.35
N ARG A 279 13.84 -18.40 8.08
CA ARG A 279 13.16 -19.31 7.14
C ARG A 279 14.18 -19.99 6.24
N ARG A 280 14.01 -21.30 6.02
CA ARG A 280 14.81 -22.03 5.01
C ARG A 280 14.54 -21.45 3.62
N VAL A 281 15.60 -21.29 2.83
CA VAL A 281 15.53 -20.85 1.43
C VAL A 281 15.48 -22.10 0.57
N ASP A 282 14.50 -22.21 -0.32
CA ASP A 282 14.28 -23.39 -1.16
C ASP A 282 15.28 -23.44 -2.34
N VAL A 283 16.55 -23.64 -2.01
CA VAL A 283 17.64 -23.85 -3.01
C VAL A 283 18.28 -25.22 -2.91
N GLY A 284 18.00 -25.97 -1.83
CA GLY A 284 18.41 -27.36 -1.63
C GLY A 284 19.92 -27.59 -1.55
N LEU A 285 20.73 -26.56 -1.32
CA LEU A 285 22.20 -26.67 -1.18
C LEU A 285 22.75 -25.50 -0.36
N ALA A 286 23.97 -25.67 0.20
CA ALA A 286 24.67 -24.65 0.97
C ALA A 286 25.62 -23.83 0.07
N ALA A 287 25.10 -22.89 -0.73
CA ALA A 287 25.92 -21.97 -1.50
C ALA A 287 26.64 -20.96 -0.59
N HIS A 288 27.72 -20.38 -1.07
CA HIS A 288 28.53 -19.36 -0.36
C HIS A 288 29.00 -19.83 1.03
N SER A 289 29.35 -21.12 1.14
CA SER A 289 29.79 -21.77 2.37
C SER A 289 31.01 -22.70 2.11
N PRO A 290 31.67 -23.27 3.15
CA PRO A 290 32.73 -24.26 3.00
C PRO A 290 32.35 -25.52 2.20
N HIS A 291 31.04 -25.85 2.10
CA HIS A 291 30.57 -26.98 1.29
C HIS A 291 30.97 -26.87 -0.19
N ILE A 292 31.11 -25.62 -0.68
CA ILE A 292 31.49 -25.33 -2.06
C ILE A 292 32.96 -25.75 -2.35
N ASP A 293 33.82 -25.77 -1.34
CA ASP A 293 35.25 -26.11 -1.52
C ASP A 293 35.45 -27.48 -2.21
N ALA A 294 34.53 -28.44 -2.00
CA ALA A 294 34.60 -29.76 -2.61
C ALA A 294 34.47 -29.74 -4.15
N ILE A 295 33.80 -28.75 -4.73
CA ILE A 295 33.56 -28.64 -6.18
C ILE A 295 34.42 -27.58 -6.87
N LEU A 296 35.11 -26.69 -6.13
CA LEU A 296 35.92 -25.59 -6.71
C LEU A 296 37.01 -26.08 -7.65
N PRO A 297 37.81 -27.12 -7.37
CA PRO A 297 38.87 -27.59 -8.28
C PRO A 297 38.32 -27.98 -9.66
N ARG A 298 37.17 -28.64 -9.71
CA ARG A 298 36.48 -29.03 -10.95
C ARG A 298 35.97 -27.80 -11.68
N ILE A 299 35.24 -26.91 -11.00
CA ILE A 299 34.71 -25.68 -11.61
C ILE A 299 35.86 -24.87 -12.22
N ARG A 300 36.94 -24.65 -11.47
CA ARG A 300 38.12 -23.87 -11.92
C ARG A 300 38.74 -24.44 -13.20
N ALA A 301 38.83 -25.77 -13.31
CA ALA A 301 39.33 -26.43 -14.52
C ALA A 301 38.35 -26.26 -15.70
N ASP A 302 37.06 -26.45 -15.48
CA ASP A 302 36.03 -26.42 -16.52
C ASP A 302 35.84 -25.02 -17.13
N ILE A 303 36.06 -23.93 -16.32
CA ILE A 303 35.91 -22.55 -16.75
C ILE A 303 37.25 -21.84 -17.03
N ALA A 304 38.39 -22.49 -16.89
CA ALA A 304 39.69 -21.90 -17.17
C ALA A 304 39.83 -21.22 -18.57
N PRO A 305 39.16 -21.70 -19.63
CA PRO A 305 39.25 -21.09 -20.97
C PRO A 305 38.57 -19.74 -21.14
N ILE A 306 37.75 -19.25 -20.18
CA ILE A 306 37.03 -17.97 -20.35
C ILE A 306 38.00 -16.77 -20.46
N ARG A 307 37.53 -15.73 -21.15
CA ARG A 307 38.28 -14.51 -21.35
C ARG A 307 37.49 -13.32 -20.76
N ALA A 308 38.02 -12.74 -19.68
CA ALA A 308 37.47 -11.53 -19.10
C ALA A 308 38.00 -10.28 -19.88
N HIS A 309 37.07 -9.40 -20.26
CA HIS A 309 37.33 -8.11 -20.88
C HIS A 309 37.11 -6.97 -19.88
N THR A 310 37.62 -5.78 -20.22
CA THR A 310 37.34 -4.56 -19.45
C THR A 310 35.84 -4.22 -19.57
N PRO A 311 35.12 -3.94 -18.48
CA PRO A 311 33.72 -3.57 -18.53
C PRO A 311 33.50 -2.27 -19.29
N ARG A 312 32.41 -2.19 -20.06
CA ARG A 312 32.02 -1.01 -20.85
C ARG A 312 31.24 0.00 -20.03
N ILE A 313 30.63 -0.44 -18.97
CA ILE A 313 29.86 0.35 -17.98
C ILE A 313 30.30 -0.07 -16.56
N PRO A 314 30.15 0.77 -15.54
CA PRO A 314 30.48 0.44 -14.16
C PRO A 314 29.79 -0.85 -13.68
N VAL A 315 30.57 -1.69 -13.01
CA VAL A 315 30.08 -2.94 -12.37
C VAL A 315 30.22 -2.77 -10.86
N TYR A 316 29.13 -2.93 -10.13
CA TYR A 316 29.15 -3.05 -8.68
C TYR A 316 29.14 -4.54 -8.33
N SER A 317 30.20 -4.99 -7.68
CA SER A 317 30.38 -6.40 -7.33
C SER A 317 29.93 -6.69 -5.91
N ALA A 318 29.00 -7.64 -5.78
CA ALA A 318 28.59 -8.13 -4.47
C ALA A 318 29.65 -9.00 -3.79
N LEU A 319 30.62 -9.54 -4.53
CA LEU A 319 31.81 -10.19 -3.94
C LEU A 319 32.70 -9.16 -3.21
N HIS A 320 32.87 -7.96 -3.77
CA HIS A 320 33.73 -6.90 -3.21
C HIS A 320 32.96 -5.93 -2.30
N GLY A 321 31.63 -5.88 -2.42
CA GLY A 321 30.77 -4.92 -1.71
C GLY A 321 30.90 -3.49 -2.24
N GLY A 322 31.23 -3.30 -3.53
CA GLY A 322 31.42 -1.98 -4.13
C GLY A 322 31.76 -2.02 -5.62
N ALA A 323 32.16 -0.85 -6.15
CA ALA A 323 32.56 -0.77 -7.54
C ALA A 323 33.77 -1.67 -7.84
N LEU A 324 33.75 -2.32 -9.01
CA LEU A 324 34.88 -3.14 -9.47
C LEU A 324 36.04 -2.24 -9.93
N ASP A 325 37.16 -2.31 -9.26
CA ASP A 325 38.37 -1.44 -9.43
C ASP A 325 39.42 -2.04 -10.36
N GLY A 326 39.03 -2.62 -11.49
CA GLY A 326 39.93 -3.23 -12.44
C GLY A 326 40.34 -4.67 -12.12
N THR A 327 39.75 -5.29 -11.08
CA THR A 327 39.91 -6.70 -10.77
C THR A 327 39.36 -7.55 -11.94
N PRO A 328 40.15 -8.45 -12.56
CA PRO A 328 39.67 -9.26 -13.67
C PRO A 328 38.65 -10.29 -13.17
N MET A 329 37.49 -10.37 -13.84
CA MET A 329 36.43 -11.38 -13.55
C MET A 329 36.78 -12.70 -14.26
N ASP A 330 37.93 -13.25 -13.97
CA ASP A 330 38.44 -14.50 -14.50
C ASP A 330 37.93 -15.75 -13.77
N ALA A 331 38.42 -16.93 -14.11
CA ALA A 331 38.01 -18.18 -13.45
C ALA A 331 38.25 -18.17 -11.92
N ALA A 332 39.28 -17.49 -11.43
CA ALA A 332 39.55 -17.38 -10.01
C ALA A 332 38.55 -16.44 -9.32
N TYR A 333 38.12 -15.38 -9.99
CA TYR A 333 37.06 -14.49 -9.52
C TYR A 333 35.74 -15.28 -9.32
N TRP A 334 35.30 -16.04 -10.30
CA TRP A 334 34.06 -16.81 -10.22
C TRP A 334 34.08 -17.91 -9.16
N CYS A 335 35.22 -18.55 -8.94
CA CYS A 335 35.39 -19.48 -7.83
C CYS A 335 35.24 -18.78 -6.46
N ARG A 336 35.77 -17.56 -6.31
CA ARG A 336 35.60 -16.78 -5.08
C ARG A 336 34.17 -16.28 -4.93
N ASN A 337 33.53 -15.82 -6.00
CA ASN A 337 32.13 -15.38 -5.97
C ASN A 337 31.22 -16.49 -5.43
N LEU A 338 31.35 -17.73 -5.92
CA LEU A 338 30.54 -18.86 -5.45
C LEU A 338 30.77 -19.22 -3.98
N ARG A 339 32.01 -19.01 -3.49
CA ARG A 339 32.46 -19.45 -2.14
C ARG A 339 32.23 -18.39 -1.06
N SER A 340 32.38 -17.13 -1.40
CA SER A 340 32.42 -16.02 -0.44
C SER A 340 31.03 -15.44 -0.19
N THR A 341 30.90 -14.71 0.93
CA THR A 341 29.70 -13.96 1.29
C THR A 341 29.33 -12.97 0.20
N VAL A 342 28.05 -12.93 -0.17
CA VAL A 342 27.46 -11.96 -1.08
C VAL A 342 27.17 -10.67 -0.31
N ARG A 343 27.93 -9.62 -0.53
CA ARG A 343 27.85 -8.31 0.13
C ARG A 343 26.95 -7.36 -0.66
N PHE A 344 25.69 -7.77 -0.85
CA PHE A 344 24.74 -7.04 -1.70
C PHE A 344 24.35 -5.68 -1.12
N ALA A 345 24.17 -5.59 0.19
CA ALA A 345 23.86 -4.34 0.90
C ALA A 345 24.94 -3.28 0.67
N ASP A 346 26.22 -3.67 0.80
CA ASP A 346 27.36 -2.78 0.58
C ASP A 346 27.47 -2.32 -0.88
N ALA A 347 27.31 -3.23 -1.83
CA ALA A 347 27.36 -2.92 -3.26
C ALA A 347 26.22 -1.99 -3.68
N THR A 348 25.01 -2.19 -3.13
CA THR A 348 23.85 -1.30 -3.33
C THR A 348 24.14 0.09 -2.78
N ARG A 349 24.66 0.18 -1.55
CA ARG A 349 25.04 1.45 -0.92
C ARG A 349 26.09 2.20 -1.77
N ALA A 350 27.12 1.50 -2.24
CA ALA A 350 28.16 2.09 -3.08
C ALA A 350 27.61 2.66 -4.41
N ALA A 351 26.63 1.99 -5.02
CA ALA A 351 25.96 2.50 -6.21
C ALA A 351 25.15 3.78 -5.91
N LEU A 352 24.44 3.83 -4.79
CA LEU A 352 23.68 5.00 -4.33
C LEU A 352 24.61 6.19 -4.02
N GLU A 353 25.72 5.95 -3.31
CA GLU A 353 26.74 6.95 -2.98
C GLU A 353 27.43 7.51 -4.25
N ALA A 354 27.49 6.73 -5.33
CA ALA A 354 28.00 7.19 -6.63
C ALA A 354 26.98 8.04 -7.43
N GLY A 355 25.80 8.30 -6.87
CA GLY A 355 24.77 9.17 -7.45
C GLY A 355 23.73 8.46 -8.30
N HIS A 356 23.71 7.13 -8.32
CA HIS A 356 22.61 6.40 -8.96
C HIS A 356 21.35 6.47 -8.09
N THR A 357 20.28 7.04 -8.61
CA THR A 357 19.00 7.18 -7.88
C THR A 357 17.89 6.26 -8.41
N THR A 358 18.19 5.43 -9.41
CA THR A 358 17.23 4.49 -10.01
C THR A 358 17.84 3.10 -10.08
N LEU A 359 17.19 2.12 -9.43
CA LEU A 359 17.58 0.71 -9.40
C LEU A 359 16.45 -0.12 -10.06
N VAL A 360 16.78 -0.87 -11.10
CA VAL A 360 15.82 -1.72 -11.82
C VAL A 360 16.22 -3.18 -11.67
N GLU A 361 15.44 -3.96 -10.94
CA GLU A 361 15.63 -5.40 -10.86
C GLU A 361 15.19 -6.06 -12.17
N VAL A 362 16.16 -6.58 -12.92
CA VAL A 362 15.94 -7.25 -14.20
C VAL A 362 15.74 -8.74 -13.96
N SER A 363 14.49 -9.14 -13.72
CA SER A 363 14.15 -10.49 -13.33
C SER A 363 12.70 -10.88 -13.70
N PRO A 364 12.38 -12.19 -13.76
CA PRO A 364 11.01 -12.66 -13.99
C PRO A 364 10.08 -12.45 -12.79
N HIS A 365 10.64 -12.15 -11.59
CA HIS A 365 9.90 -11.78 -10.38
C HIS A 365 10.85 -11.05 -9.42
N PRO A 366 10.46 -9.88 -8.86
CA PRO A 366 11.35 -9.13 -7.98
C PRO A 366 11.53 -9.85 -6.63
N VAL A 367 12.79 -10.04 -6.23
CA VAL A 367 13.19 -10.65 -4.96
C VAL A 367 14.17 -9.80 -4.17
N LEU A 368 14.73 -8.76 -4.78
CA LEU A 368 15.69 -7.85 -4.16
C LEU A 368 15.15 -6.42 -3.96
N THR A 369 13.99 -6.08 -4.52
CA THR A 369 13.44 -4.70 -4.45
C THR A 369 13.33 -4.21 -3.00
N THR A 370 12.76 -4.99 -2.10
CA THR A 370 12.66 -4.64 -0.67
C THR A 370 14.04 -4.42 -0.02
N ALA A 371 15.03 -5.27 -0.35
CA ALA A 371 16.38 -5.12 0.19
C ALA A 371 17.06 -3.83 -0.30
N MET A 372 16.84 -3.46 -1.55
CA MET A 372 17.31 -2.20 -2.14
C MET A 372 16.62 -0.98 -1.50
N GLU A 373 15.31 -1.02 -1.29
CA GLU A 373 14.54 0.05 -0.62
C GLU A 373 15.02 0.28 0.82
N VAL A 374 15.21 -0.80 1.59
CA VAL A 374 15.75 -0.74 2.95
C VAL A 374 17.17 -0.13 2.96
N SER A 375 18.02 -0.56 2.01
CA SER A 375 19.39 -0.03 1.90
C SER A 375 19.40 1.45 1.51
N ALA A 376 18.51 1.89 0.60
CA ALA A 376 18.38 3.29 0.22
C ALA A 376 17.89 4.16 1.38
N THR A 377 16.86 3.69 2.10
CA THR A 377 16.31 4.39 3.28
C THR A 377 17.36 4.54 4.37
N ARG A 378 18.11 3.47 4.67
CA ARG A 378 19.18 3.50 5.69
C ARG A 378 20.33 4.42 5.32
N ALA A 379 20.65 4.52 4.03
CA ALA A 379 21.67 5.42 3.51
C ALA A 379 21.18 6.88 3.35
N ALA A 380 19.94 7.19 3.71
CA ALA A 380 19.28 8.48 3.51
C ALA A 380 19.31 8.97 2.04
N HIS A 381 19.32 8.05 1.08
CA HIS A 381 19.23 8.34 -0.34
C HIS A 381 17.79 8.13 -0.84
N ALA A 382 17.22 9.16 -1.46
CA ALA A 382 15.97 8.99 -2.19
C ALA A 382 16.24 8.22 -3.48
N ALA A 383 15.77 6.98 -3.56
CA ALA A 383 15.95 6.13 -4.73
C ALA A 383 14.59 5.59 -5.23
N THR A 384 14.49 5.45 -6.55
CA THR A 384 13.41 4.73 -7.22
C THR A 384 13.83 3.27 -7.41
N VAL A 385 13.08 2.33 -6.87
CA VAL A 385 13.34 0.89 -7.00
C VAL A 385 12.20 0.24 -7.77
N LEU A 386 12.51 -0.49 -8.84
CA LEU A 386 11.53 -1.07 -9.75
C LEU A 386 11.86 -2.54 -10.03
N GLY A 387 10.82 -3.37 -10.23
CA GLY A 387 10.95 -4.72 -10.80
C GLY A 387 10.59 -4.73 -12.28
N THR A 388 10.96 -5.79 -13.01
CA THR A 388 10.64 -5.92 -14.45
C THR A 388 9.35 -6.68 -14.68
N LEU A 389 9.25 -7.92 -14.22
CA LEU A 389 8.06 -8.77 -14.34
C LEU A 389 7.57 -9.20 -12.95
N ARG A 390 6.45 -9.92 -12.89
CA ARG A 390 5.93 -10.54 -11.66
C ARG A 390 5.49 -11.98 -11.94
N ARG A 391 5.51 -12.80 -10.89
CA ARG A 391 5.00 -14.18 -10.96
C ARG A 391 3.55 -14.16 -11.44
N GLY A 392 3.25 -14.94 -12.50
CA GLY A 392 1.94 -14.94 -13.15
C GLY A 392 1.67 -13.78 -14.10
N GLU A 393 2.55 -12.78 -14.18
CA GLU A 393 2.47 -11.60 -15.04
C GLU A 393 3.77 -11.47 -15.86
N GLY A 394 4.05 -12.48 -16.69
CA GLY A 394 5.28 -12.61 -17.51
C GLY A 394 5.17 -11.99 -18.89
N GLY A 395 4.16 -11.17 -19.17
CA GLY A 395 3.85 -10.66 -20.50
C GLY A 395 4.18 -9.20 -20.75
N PRO A 396 3.90 -8.73 -21.99
CA PRO A 396 4.17 -7.34 -22.42
C PRO A 396 3.45 -6.30 -21.55
N SER A 397 2.27 -6.63 -21.04
CA SER A 397 1.48 -5.70 -20.21
C SER A 397 2.21 -5.34 -18.92
N ARG A 398 2.82 -6.31 -18.23
CA ARG A 398 3.60 -6.03 -17.02
C ARG A 398 4.90 -5.29 -17.35
N PHE A 399 5.58 -5.67 -18.42
CA PHE A 399 6.77 -4.95 -18.87
C PHE A 399 6.46 -3.47 -19.18
N LEU A 400 5.35 -3.20 -19.90
CA LEU A 400 4.91 -1.83 -20.17
C LEU A 400 4.54 -1.06 -18.90
N ALA A 401 3.99 -1.72 -17.88
CA ALA A 401 3.74 -1.12 -16.57
C ALA A 401 5.05 -0.70 -15.90
N SER A 402 6.06 -1.58 -15.86
CA SER A 402 7.39 -1.26 -15.31
C SER A 402 8.09 -0.13 -16.09
N LEU A 403 7.91 -0.09 -17.41
CA LEU A 403 8.43 0.99 -18.26
C LEU A 403 7.71 2.31 -17.98
N ALA A 404 6.39 2.28 -17.74
CA ALA A 404 5.59 3.44 -17.32
C ALA A 404 6.02 3.95 -15.94
N GLU A 405 6.19 3.05 -14.96
CA GLU A 405 6.70 3.36 -13.62
C GLU A 405 8.08 4.07 -13.70
N LEU A 406 9.00 3.57 -14.53
CA LEU A 406 10.30 4.20 -14.76
C LEU A 406 10.16 5.60 -15.38
N HIS A 407 9.32 5.72 -16.42
CA HIS A 407 9.14 7.00 -17.13
C HIS A 407 8.56 8.10 -16.24
N VAL A 408 7.53 7.80 -15.43
CA VAL A 408 6.96 8.81 -14.54
C VAL A 408 7.89 9.20 -13.40
N SER A 409 8.77 8.27 -12.98
CA SER A 409 9.79 8.53 -11.94
C SER A 409 10.99 9.32 -12.42
N GLY A 410 10.99 9.79 -13.69
CA GLY A 410 12.06 10.61 -14.27
C GLY A 410 13.12 9.83 -15.03
N GLY A 411 12.97 8.50 -15.19
CA GLY A 411 13.89 7.69 -15.99
C GLY A 411 13.78 7.98 -17.50
N ASP A 412 14.90 7.86 -18.20
CA ASP A 412 15.00 8.06 -19.66
C ASP A 412 14.47 6.81 -20.38
N ALA A 413 13.16 6.76 -20.62
CA ALA A 413 12.50 5.72 -21.41
C ALA A 413 11.94 6.33 -22.70
N ASP A 414 12.37 5.86 -23.87
CA ASP A 414 11.79 6.30 -25.14
C ASP A 414 10.53 5.46 -25.47
N LEU A 415 9.40 5.91 -24.93
CA LEU A 415 8.10 5.26 -25.14
C LEU A 415 7.65 5.23 -26.62
N ARG A 416 8.31 5.94 -27.53
CA ARG A 416 8.05 5.85 -28.99
C ARG A 416 8.41 4.48 -29.55
N THR A 417 9.43 3.84 -28.97
CA THR A 417 9.94 2.54 -29.42
C THR A 417 8.95 1.39 -29.22
N VAL A 418 8.05 1.54 -28.26
CA VAL A 418 7.02 0.53 -27.93
C VAL A 418 5.65 0.84 -28.54
N LEU A 419 5.51 1.97 -29.27
CA LEU A 419 4.31 2.30 -30.04
C LEU A 419 4.45 1.79 -31.48
N PRO A 420 3.46 1.06 -32.01
CA PRO A 420 3.43 0.70 -33.42
C PRO A 420 3.46 1.94 -34.33
N ALA A 421 4.12 1.83 -35.47
CA ALA A 421 4.07 2.87 -36.48
C ALA A 421 2.62 3.13 -36.90
N SER A 422 2.12 4.34 -36.67
CA SER A 422 0.76 4.76 -36.97
C SER A 422 0.75 6.25 -37.30
N GLN A 423 -0.21 6.68 -38.14
CA GLN A 423 -0.44 8.11 -38.32
C GLN A 423 -0.93 8.71 -36.99
N ALA A 424 -0.31 9.82 -36.56
CA ALA A 424 -0.72 10.51 -35.35
C ALA A 424 -2.18 10.97 -35.45
N ALA A 425 -2.96 10.78 -34.39
CA ALA A 425 -4.33 11.24 -34.34
C ALA A 425 -4.39 12.77 -34.34
N GLY A 426 -5.36 13.34 -35.03
CA GLY A 426 -5.60 14.78 -34.99
C GLY A 426 -6.28 15.17 -33.67
N LEU A 427 -5.50 15.32 -32.61
CA LEU A 427 -6.00 15.76 -31.30
C LEU A 427 -6.04 17.29 -31.22
N PRO A 428 -7.04 17.88 -30.52
CA PRO A 428 -7.09 19.32 -30.25
C PRO A 428 -5.83 19.82 -29.54
N GLU A 429 -5.40 21.02 -29.85
CA GLU A 429 -4.19 21.63 -29.27
C GLU A 429 -4.23 21.68 -27.74
N ALA A 430 -5.40 21.93 -27.16
CA ALA A 430 -5.63 21.92 -25.70
C ALA A 430 -5.33 20.56 -25.02
N ILE A 431 -5.30 19.46 -25.79
CA ILE A 431 -4.89 18.13 -25.32
C ILE A 431 -3.41 17.92 -25.52
N LEU A 432 -2.81 18.46 -26.60
CA LEU A 432 -1.42 18.24 -26.98
C LEU A 432 -0.43 19.14 -26.25
N THR A 433 -0.84 20.38 -25.94
CA THR A 433 -0.01 21.32 -25.18
C THR A 433 -0.48 21.41 -23.74
N ALA A 434 0.45 21.52 -22.78
CA ALA A 434 0.10 22.05 -21.46
C ALA A 434 -0.60 23.39 -21.69
N GLY A 435 -1.84 23.53 -21.20
CA GLY A 435 -2.73 24.66 -21.49
C GLY A 435 -2.07 26.02 -21.54
N PRO A 436 -2.72 27.03 -22.09
CA PRO A 436 -2.08 28.22 -22.60
C PRO A 436 -1.06 28.81 -21.64
N ARG A 437 0.13 29.11 -22.13
CA ARG A 437 1.16 29.92 -21.43
C ARG A 437 0.63 31.34 -21.09
N GLY A 438 -0.66 31.45 -20.76
CA GLY A 438 -1.43 32.69 -20.67
C GLY A 438 -2.29 32.89 -19.44
N GLU A 439 -2.36 31.92 -18.47
CA GLU A 439 -3.21 32.14 -17.30
C GLU A 439 -2.49 32.60 -16.02
N SER A 440 -1.18 32.67 -15.98
CA SER A 440 -0.50 33.38 -14.89
C SER A 440 -0.52 34.92 -15.06
N ALA A 441 -0.73 35.44 -16.28
CA ALA A 441 -0.85 36.86 -16.52
C ALA A 441 -2.30 37.36 -16.47
N ASP A 442 -3.27 36.50 -16.82
CA ASP A 442 -4.71 36.88 -16.81
C ASP A 442 -5.35 36.78 -15.39
N GLY A 443 -4.83 35.90 -14.53
CA GLY A 443 -5.23 35.80 -13.12
C GLY A 443 -4.76 37.00 -12.30
N ASP A 444 -3.53 37.43 -12.49
CA ASP A 444 -3.00 38.65 -11.84
C ASP A 444 -3.72 39.91 -12.32
N SER A 445 -4.06 40.03 -13.61
CA SER A 445 -4.77 41.18 -14.13
C SER A 445 -6.25 41.23 -13.66
N ARG A 446 -6.93 40.10 -13.53
CA ARG A 446 -8.29 40.01 -12.97
C ARG A 446 -8.30 40.28 -11.46
N HIS A 447 -7.33 39.75 -10.73
CA HIS A 447 -7.12 40.05 -9.33
C HIS A 447 -6.91 41.54 -9.12
N GLU A 448 -6.01 42.19 -9.87
CA GLU A 448 -5.74 43.63 -9.81
C GLU A 448 -6.96 44.45 -10.14
N VAL A 449 -7.73 44.08 -11.18
CA VAL A 449 -8.97 44.76 -11.57
C VAL A 449 -10.06 44.64 -10.50
N LEU A 450 -10.23 43.44 -9.92
CA LEU A 450 -11.19 43.23 -8.84
C LEU A 450 -10.76 44.00 -7.57
N CYS A 451 -9.50 43.92 -7.18
CA CYS A 451 -8.95 44.68 -6.08
C CYS A 451 -9.08 46.20 -6.26
N ALA A 452 -8.77 46.73 -7.45
CA ALA A 452 -8.94 48.15 -7.77
C ALA A 452 -10.39 48.62 -7.69
N ARG A 453 -11.36 47.76 -8.05
CA ARG A 453 -12.81 48.05 -7.95
C ARG A 453 -13.29 47.98 -6.51
N LEU A 454 -12.81 47.05 -5.70
CA LEU A 454 -13.27 46.82 -4.34
C LEU A 454 -12.51 47.67 -3.29
N ALA A 455 -11.27 48.05 -3.54
CA ALA A 455 -10.43 48.78 -2.61
C ALA A 455 -11.02 50.15 -2.13
N PRO A 456 -11.73 50.96 -2.95
CA PRO A 456 -12.32 52.20 -2.49
C PRO A 456 -13.60 52.03 -1.65
N LEU A 457 -14.15 50.78 -1.55
CA LEU A 457 -15.37 50.50 -0.81
C LEU A 457 -15.08 50.30 0.68
N ASP A 458 -16.06 50.56 1.52
CA ASP A 458 -15.96 50.20 2.92
C ASP A 458 -16.04 48.67 3.12
N PRO A 459 -15.58 48.12 4.26
CA PRO A 459 -15.53 46.66 4.48
C PRO A 459 -16.89 45.94 4.37
N ALA A 460 -18.01 46.62 4.67
CA ALA A 460 -19.34 46.04 4.59
C ALA A 460 -19.81 45.98 3.13
N GLU A 461 -19.54 47.05 2.35
CA GLU A 461 -19.84 47.13 0.94
C GLU A 461 -19.01 46.12 0.12
N ARG A 462 -17.72 45.95 0.47
CA ARG A 462 -16.86 44.94 -0.17
C ARG A 462 -17.40 43.53 0.04
N ARG A 463 -17.73 43.16 1.30
CA ARG A 463 -18.31 41.87 1.61
C ARG A 463 -19.61 41.61 0.90
N ALA A 464 -20.48 42.63 0.78
CA ALA A 464 -21.73 42.50 0.06
C ALA A 464 -21.52 42.21 -1.45
N GLN A 465 -20.52 42.84 -2.08
CA GLN A 465 -20.14 42.50 -3.46
C GLN A 465 -19.51 41.13 -3.61
N LEU A 466 -18.64 40.73 -2.69
CA LEU A 466 -18.07 39.39 -2.69
C LEU A 466 -19.11 38.30 -2.42
N LEU A 467 -20.09 38.56 -1.55
CA LEU A 467 -21.24 37.70 -1.33
C LEU A 467 -22.03 37.45 -2.62
N THR A 468 -22.27 38.50 -3.42
CA THR A 468 -22.91 38.34 -4.73
C THR A 468 -22.12 37.43 -5.65
N VAL A 469 -20.79 37.57 -5.71
CA VAL A 469 -19.91 36.68 -6.50
C VAL A 469 -19.99 35.23 -6.04
N VAL A 470 -20.06 35.00 -4.73
CA VAL A 470 -20.22 33.66 -4.15
C VAL A 470 -21.60 33.08 -4.47
N GLN A 471 -22.67 33.87 -4.31
CA GLN A 471 -24.04 33.46 -4.61
C GLN A 471 -24.23 33.10 -6.09
N ASP A 472 -23.68 33.93 -7.01
CA ASP A 472 -23.73 33.69 -8.47
C ASP A 472 -22.94 32.38 -8.81
N SER A 473 -21.81 32.18 -8.18
CA SER A 473 -21.01 30.96 -8.36
C SER A 473 -21.72 29.70 -7.85
N ALA A 474 -22.46 29.82 -6.75
CA ALA A 474 -23.23 28.73 -6.16
C ALA A 474 -24.52 28.47 -6.98
N ALA A 475 -25.23 29.52 -7.44
CA ALA A 475 -26.39 29.36 -8.31
C ALA A 475 -26.05 28.68 -9.63
N ALA A 476 -24.92 29.03 -10.22
CA ALA A 476 -24.43 28.40 -11.46
C ALA A 476 -23.93 26.96 -11.29
N ALA A 477 -23.78 26.45 -10.05
CA ALA A 477 -23.40 25.07 -9.73
C ALA A 477 -24.61 24.19 -9.40
N LEU A 478 -25.80 24.74 -9.27
CA LEU A 478 -27.05 24.04 -9.05
C LEU A 478 -27.76 23.86 -10.42
N ASP A 479 -27.85 22.60 -10.87
CA ASP A 479 -28.57 22.19 -12.07
C ASP A 479 -30.09 22.22 -11.78
N GLY A 480 -30.80 23.31 -12.13
CA GLY A 480 -32.27 23.37 -11.98
C GLY A 480 -32.87 24.71 -12.34
N ASP A 481 -34.12 24.71 -12.84
CA ASP A 481 -34.93 25.86 -13.24
C ASP A 481 -35.35 26.83 -12.08
N ASP A 482 -34.90 26.56 -10.87
CA ASP A 482 -35.26 27.35 -9.66
C ASP A 482 -34.15 28.38 -9.36
N GLN A 483 -34.07 29.44 -10.14
CA GLN A 483 -33.20 30.63 -9.93
C GLN A 483 -33.70 31.49 -8.77
N GLY A 484 -34.04 30.89 -7.60
CA GLY A 484 -34.29 31.63 -6.38
C GLY A 484 -32.99 32.25 -5.82
N SER A 485 -33.06 33.46 -5.27
CA SER A 485 -31.93 34.12 -4.62
C SER A 485 -31.37 33.19 -3.50
N ILE A 486 -30.09 32.82 -3.62
CA ILE A 486 -29.39 31.99 -2.61
C ILE A 486 -29.28 32.80 -1.32
N ASP A 487 -29.84 32.26 -0.22
CA ASP A 487 -29.71 32.88 1.10
C ASP A 487 -28.26 32.70 1.62
N GLY A 488 -27.57 33.82 1.87
CA GLY A 488 -26.17 33.84 2.31
C GLY A 488 -25.91 33.15 3.65
N ARG A 489 -26.95 32.88 4.45
CA ARG A 489 -26.85 32.27 5.77
C ARG A 489 -27.09 30.75 5.77
N ARG A 490 -27.69 30.21 4.71
CA ARG A 490 -27.88 28.75 4.56
C ARG A 490 -26.56 28.09 4.19
N THR A 491 -26.33 26.91 4.74
CA THR A 491 -25.12 26.16 4.38
C THR A 491 -25.19 25.69 2.92
N PHE A 492 -24.05 25.56 2.26
CA PHE A 492 -23.96 25.01 0.91
C PHE A 492 -24.58 23.60 0.83
N ARG A 493 -24.50 22.83 1.93
CA ARG A 493 -25.14 21.52 2.06
C ARG A 493 -26.67 21.62 2.05
N ASP A 494 -27.24 22.56 2.79
CA ASP A 494 -28.70 22.79 2.83
C ASP A 494 -29.25 23.34 1.51
N LEU A 495 -28.36 23.93 0.71
CA LEU A 495 -28.63 24.38 -0.66
C LEU A 495 -28.54 23.24 -1.68
N GLY A 496 -28.20 22.02 -1.27
CA GLY A 496 -28.06 20.85 -2.14
C GLY A 496 -26.75 20.77 -2.90
N ILE A 497 -25.73 21.54 -2.52
CA ILE A 497 -24.42 21.55 -3.18
C ILE A 497 -23.63 20.29 -2.80
N THR A 498 -23.42 19.43 -3.80
CA THR A 498 -22.62 18.20 -3.69
C THR A 498 -21.12 18.52 -3.72
N SER A 499 -20.27 17.54 -3.35
CA SER A 499 -18.81 17.70 -3.40
C SER A 499 -18.31 18.06 -4.82
N LEU A 500 -18.95 17.54 -5.86
CA LEU A 500 -18.63 17.89 -7.26
C LEU A 500 -19.03 19.34 -7.60
N ALA A 501 -20.19 19.78 -7.14
CA ALA A 501 -20.65 21.14 -7.30
C ALA A 501 -19.77 22.15 -6.53
N ALA A 502 -19.26 21.76 -5.34
CA ALA A 502 -18.34 22.57 -4.55
C ALA A 502 -17.01 22.84 -5.29
N VAL A 503 -16.48 21.86 -6.01
CA VAL A 503 -15.31 22.05 -6.89
C VAL A 503 -15.61 23.06 -7.99
N GLY A 504 -16.80 22.99 -8.61
CA GLY A 504 -17.25 23.95 -9.63
C GLY A 504 -17.37 25.38 -9.08
N ILE A 505 -17.85 25.55 -7.83
CA ILE A 505 -17.90 26.85 -7.14
C ILE A 505 -16.51 27.41 -6.92
N ARG A 506 -15.58 26.58 -6.37
CA ARG A 506 -14.18 26.97 -6.17
C ARG A 506 -13.53 27.46 -7.47
N ASP A 507 -13.70 26.71 -8.57
CA ASP A 507 -13.07 27.05 -9.87
C ASP A 507 -13.64 28.37 -10.46
N ARG A 508 -14.93 28.63 -10.28
CA ARG A 508 -15.54 29.89 -10.67
C ARG A 508 -15.04 31.04 -9.78
N LEU A 509 -14.95 30.84 -8.49
CA LEU A 509 -14.42 31.85 -7.56
C LEU A 509 -12.92 32.11 -7.84
N HIS A 510 -12.13 31.10 -8.13
CA HIS A 510 -10.74 31.27 -8.58
C HIS A 510 -10.68 32.13 -9.86
N SER A 511 -11.52 31.83 -10.86
CA SER A 511 -11.59 32.60 -12.12
C SER A 511 -12.09 34.04 -11.92
N ALA A 512 -12.96 34.27 -10.95
CA ALA A 512 -13.52 35.59 -10.66
C ALA A 512 -12.61 36.47 -9.80
N THR A 513 -11.90 35.89 -8.84
CA THR A 513 -11.08 36.61 -7.85
C THR A 513 -9.58 36.57 -8.10
N GLY A 514 -9.10 35.61 -8.90
CA GLY A 514 -7.68 35.35 -9.08
C GLY A 514 -7.00 34.68 -7.88
N LEU A 515 -7.72 34.44 -6.78
CA LEU A 515 -7.16 33.77 -5.57
C LEU A 515 -6.96 32.27 -5.80
N ARG A 516 -5.87 31.71 -5.30
CA ARG A 516 -5.65 30.25 -5.24
C ARG A 516 -6.41 29.69 -4.05
N LEU A 517 -7.66 29.29 -4.27
CA LEU A 517 -8.52 28.74 -3.23
C LEU A 517 -8.27 27.24 -2.99
N SER A 518 -8.28 26.84 -1.73
CA SER A 518 -8.19 25.43 -1.32
C SER A 518 -9.28 24.58 -1.99
N PRO A 519 -9.01 23.31 -2.34
CA PRO A 519 -10.05 22.37 -2.77
C PRO A 519 -11.21 22.24 -1.78
N THR A 520 -10.98 22.52 -0.52
CA THR A 520 -11.93 22.41 0.60
C THR A 520 -12.61 23.74 0.97
N VAL A 521 -12.28 24.85 0.31
CA VAL A 521 -12.72 26.21 0.70
C VAL A 521 -14.23 26.36 0.91
N VAL A 522 -15.05 25.66 0.10
CA VAL A 522 -16.53 25.68 0.21
C VAL A 522 -17.00 24.89 1.46
N PHE A 523 -16.20 23.93 1.92
CA PHE A 523 -16.47 23.16 3.14
C PHE A 523 -15.89 23.85 4.37
N ASP A 524 -14.73 24.50 4.25
CA ASP A 524 -14.07 25.25 5.33
C ASP A 524 -14.88 26.51 5.70
N HIS A 525 -15.60 27.07 4.72
CA HIS A 525 -16.50 28.22 4.87
C HIS A 525 -17.91 27.82 4.43
N PRO A 526 -18.70 27.13 5.27
CA PRO A 526 -19.86 26.35 4.87
C PRO A 526 -21.08 27.17 4.43
N THR A 527 -21.06 28.52 4.57
CA THR A 527 -22.12 29.41 4.09
C THR A 527 -21.57 30.43 3.09
N PRO A 528 -22.39 30.95 2.15
CA PRO A 528 -21.98 32.03 1.26
C PRO A 528 -21.43 33.26 1.99
N ASP A 529 -22.04 33.64 3.13
CA ASP A 529 -21.56 34.76 3.97
C ASP A 529 -20.17 34.51 4.55
N ALA A 530 -19.92 33.30 5.06
CA ALA A 530 -18.61 32.90 5.62
C ALA A 530 -17.53 32.89 4.53
N LEU A 531 -17.87 32.36 3.37
CA LEU A 531 -16.95 32.32 2.23
C LEU A 531 -16.62 33.70 1.69
N ALA A 532 -17.62 34.61 1.60
CA ALA A 532 -17.41 36.01 1.20
C ALA A 532 -16.51 36.77 2.20
N ALA A 533 -16.66 36.49 3.50
CA ALA A 533 -15.80 37.09 4.54
C ALA A 533 -14.35 36.58 4.44
N HIS A 534 -14.16 35.27 4.12
CA HIS A 534 -12.83 34.70 3.87
C HIS A 534 -12.18 35.36 2.63
N LEU A 535 -12.91 35.49 1.52
CA LEU A 535 -12.39 36.15 0.32
C LEU A 535 -12.01 37.62 0.57
N ASP A 536 -12.77 38.36 1.39
CA ASP A 536 -12.41 39.74 1.80
C ASP A 536 -11.11 39.78 2.60
N THR A 537 -10.89 38.81 3.48
CA THR A 537 -9.65 38.69 4.26
C THR A 537 -8.44 38.33 3.38
N GLU A 538 -8.60 37.40 2.43
CA GLU A 538 -7.55 37.00 1.49
C GLU A 538 -7.17 38.12 0.50
N LEU A 539 -8.14 38.93 0.08
CA LEU A 539 -7.93 40.03 -0.88
C LEU A 539 -7.40 41.32 -0.24
N PHE A 540 -7.81 41.63 1.00
CA PHE A 540 -7.59 42.95 1.62
C PHE A 540 -7.07 42.91 3.06
N GLY A 541 -6.90 41.67 3.65
CA GLY A 541 -6.32 41.53 4.98
C GLY A 541 -4.88 42.04 4.95
N THR A 542 -4.61 43.11 5.68
CA THR A 542 -3.24 43.55 5.93
C THR A 542 -2.55 42.45 6.77
N GLY A 543 -1.50 41.84 6.23
CA GLY A 543 -0.64 40.90 6.95
C GLY A 543 0.06 41.58 8.13
N ALA A 544 -0.67 41.78 9.24
CA ALA A 544 -0.15 42.14 10.52
C ALA A 544 -0.86 41.26 11.55
N ASP A 545 -0.06 40.39 12.19
CA ASP A 545 -0.36 39.72 13.45
C ASP A 545 -1.44 38.61 13.42
N ALA A 546 -1.26 37.60 12.51
CA ALA A 546 -1.36 36.24 12.98
C ALA A 546 0.05 35.65 12.88
N GLU A 547 0.84 35.76 13.94
CA GLU A 547 1.86 34.76 14.20
C GLU A 547 1.16 33.40 14.00
N PRO A 548 1.70 32.51 13.15
CA PRO A 548 1.29 31.13 13.21
C PRO A 548 1.47 30.74 14.67
N ALA A 549 0.37 30.33 15.31
CA ALA A 549 0.47 29.74 16.65
C ALA A 549 1.67 28.78 16.56
N PRO A 550 2.66 28.90 17.44
CA PRO A 550 3.86 28.11 17.33
C PRO A 550 3.39 26.69 17.18
N ALA A 551 3.79 26.03 16.10
CA ALA A 551 3.64 24.58 15.99
C ALA A 551 4.15 24.09 17.33
N ALA A 552 3.24 23.61 18.20
CA ALA A 552 3.57 23.23 19.55
C ALA A 552 4.67 22.20 19.40
N GLY A 553 5.90 22.65 19.60
CA GLY A 553 7.07 21.82 19.58
C GLY A 553 6.74 20.69 20.51
N GLY A 554 6.67 19.45 20.00
CA GLY A 554 6.26 18.30 20.77
C GLY A 554 7.03 18.31 22.07
N ARG A 555 6.32 18.54 23.18
CA ARG A 555 6.89 18.41 24.50
C ARG A 555 7.41 17.00 24.56
N ALA A 556 8.70 16.79 24.72
CA ALA A 556 9.27 15.47 24.85
C ALA A 556 8.56 14.76 26.01
N VAL A 557 7.59 13.90 25.67
CA VAL A 557 6.85 13.08 26.63
C VAL A 557 7.77 11.94 27.01
N PRO A 558 7.98 11.62 28.30
CA PRO A 558 8.72 10.44 28.70
C PRO A 558 8.12 9.21 28.00
N HIS A 559 8.97 8.39 27.41
CA HIS A 559 8.56 7.20 26.64
C HIS A 559 7.74 6.19 27.48
N ASP A 560 7.81 6.30 28.80
CA ASP A 560 7.15 5.46 29.80
C ASP A 560 5.96 6.13 30.49
N GLU A 561 5.47 7.28 29.98
CA GLU A 561 4.33 7.96 30.58
C GLU A 561 3.06 7.08 30.53
N PRO A 562 2.40 6.84 31.70
CA PRO A 562 1.15 6.11 31.73
C PRO A 562 0.00 6.90 31.08
N MET A 563 -0.95 6.19 30.48
CA MET A 563 -2.16 6.77 29.90
C MET A 563 -3.33 6.63 30.89
N ALA A 564 -4.09 7.71 31.03
CA ALA A 564 -5.28 7.75 31.87
C ALA A 564 -6.53 7.45 31.04
N ILE A 565 -7.37 6.55 31.51
CA ILE A 565 -8.76 6.39 31.04
C ILE A 565 -9.58 7.37 31.89
N VAL A 566 -10.24 8.33 31.23
CA VAL A 566 -10.99 9.41 31.87
C VAL A 566 -12.49 9.32 31.61
N GLY A 567 -12.94 8.50 30.64
CA GLY A 567 -14.34 8.23 30.37
C GLY A 567 -14.53 6.88 29.68
N MET A 568 -15.71 6.29 29.84
CA MET A 568 -16.07 5.02 29.22
C MET A 568 -17.56 4.88 28.99
N ALA A 569 -17.92 4.22 27.89
CA ALA A 569 -19.30 3.83 27.58
C ALA A 569 -19.34 2.41 27.02
N CYS A 570 -20.47 1.74 27.14
CA CYS A 570 -20.64 0.40 26.57
C CYS A 570 -22.10 0.03 26.34
N ARG A 571 -22.33 -0.89 25.41
CA ARG A 571 -23.56 -1.63 25.18
C ARG A 571 -23.18 -3.11 25.08
N TYR A 572 -23.77 -3.95 25.98
CA TYR A 572 -23.55 -5.39 25.97
C TYR A 572 -24.86 -6.16 26.15
N PRO A 573 -24.88 -7.45 25.79
CA PRO A 573 -26.06 -8.30 26.00
C PRO A 573 -26.56 -8.30 27.46
N GLY A 574 -27.87 -8.61 27.64
CA GLY A 574 -28.45 -8.62 28.96
C GLY A 574 -28.93 -7.26 29.47
N GLY A 575 -29.10 -6.28 28.54
CA GLY A 575 -29.60 -4.94 28.89
C GLY A 575 -28.54 -4.04 29.52
N VAL A 576 -27.28 -4.30 29.28
CA VAL A 576 -26.17 -3.44 29.71
C VAL A 576 -26.07 -2.25 28.78
N VAL A 577 -26.38 -1.06 29.27
CA VAL A 577 -26.33 0.21 28.52
C VAL A 577 -25.32 1.21 29.10
N ALA A 578 -24.65 0.85 30.17
CA ALA A 578 -23.60 1.67 30.81
C ALA A 578 -22.60 0.78 31.57
N PRO A 579 -21.40 1.28 31.88
CA PRO A 579 -20.40 0.54 32.68
C PRO A 579 -20.90 0.08 34.05
N ALA A 580 -21.77 0.86 34.70
CA ALA A 580 -22.39 0.51 35.98
C ALA A 580 -23.33 -0.69 35.84
N ASP A 581 -24.01 -0.85 34.72
CA ASP A 581 -24.86 -2.01 34.44
C ASP A 581 -24.02 -3.27 34.26
N LEU A 582 -22.93 -3.19 33.53
CA LEU A 582 -21.99 -4.28 33.38
C LEU A 582 -21.49 -4.77 34.73
N TRP A 583 -21.12 -3.85 35.63
CA TRP A 583 -20.69 -4.18 36.97
C TRP A 583 -21.80 -4.87 37.79
N ARG A 584 -23.04 -4.39 37.72
CA ARG A 584 -24.22 -5.02 38.35
C ARG A 584 -24.48 -6.42 37.82
N THR A 585 -24.41 -6.60 36.49
CA THR A 585 -24.61 -7.89 35.84
C THR A 585 -23.56 -8.91 36.31
N VAL A 586 -22.29 -8.52 36.41
CA VAL A 586 -21.20 -9.37 36.90
C VAL A 586 -21.38 -9.73 38.37
N LEU A 587 -21.71 -8.76 39.25
CA LEU A 587 -21.93 -9.00 40.67
C LEU A 587 -23.13 -9.92 40.93
N ALA A 588 -24.17 -9.80 40.13
CA ALA A 588 -25.39 -10.63 40.26
C ALA A 588 -25.23 -12.02 39.62
N GLY A 589 -24.15 -12.27 38.89
CA GLY A 589 -23.92 -13.52 38.15
C GLY A 589 -24.98 -13.78 37.08
N VAL A 590 -25.46 -12.73 36.43
CA VAL A 590 -26.50 -12.84 35.39
C VAL A 590 -25.95 -13.53 34.16
N ASP A 591 -26.64 -14.54 33.66
CA ASP A 591 -26.40 -15.14 32.35
C ASP A 591 -27.10 -14.29 31.30
N ALA A 592 -26.29 -13.56 30.50
CA ALA A 592 -26.75 -12.64 29.47
C ALA A 592 -26.89 -13.29 28.08
N VAL A 593 -26.65 -14.60 27.99
CA VAL A 593 -26.87 -15.37 26.75
C VAL A 593 -28.36 -15.61 26.56
N GLY A 594 -28.85 -15.33 25.36
CA GLY A 594 -30.27 -15.44 25.01
C GLY A 594 -30.48 -15.99 23.59
N PRO A 595 -31.73 -16.08 23.14
CA PRO A 595 -32.07 -16.58 21.82
C PRO A 595 -31.52 -15.68 20.71
N LEU A 596 -31.33 -16.27 19.51
CA LEU A 596 -30.95 -15.53 18.29
C LEU A 596 -32.02 -14.46 17.95
N PRO A 597 -31.61 -13.28 17.42
CA PRO A 597 -32.52 -12.21 17.02
C PRO A 597 -33.51 -12.65 15.96
N ALA A 598 -34.79 -12.35 16.21
CA ALA A 598 -35.87 -12.70 15.28
C ALA A 598 -36.17 -11.60 14.22
N ASP A 599 -35.66 -10.39 14.42
CA ASP A 599 -35.96 -9.16 13.66
C ASP A 599 -34.99 -8.89 12.52
N ARG A 600 -33.90 -9.68 12.37
CA ARG A 600 -32.87 -9.50 11.36
C ARG A 600 -33.10 -10.23 10.02
N GLY A 601 -34.28 -10.86 9.89
CA GLY A 601 -34.64 -11.65 8.71
C GLY A 601 -33.83 -12.94 8.55
N TRP A 602 -33.23 -13.44 9.64
CA TRP A 602 -32.50 -14.71 9.62
C TRP A 602 -33.49 -15.87 9.54
N ASN A 603 -33.24 -16.80 8.63
CA ASN A 603 -34.05 -18.04 8.59
C ASN A 603 -33.51 -19.06 9.60
N ILE A 604 -33.81 -18.80 10.89
CA ILE A 604 -33.30 -19.61 12.00
C ILE A 604 -33.86 -21.03 11.95
N ALA A 605 -35.13 -21.18 11.56
CA ALA A 605 -35.80 -22.49 11.54
C ALA A 605 -35.14 -23.47 10.54
N ASP A 606 -34.81 -23.00 9.37
CA ASP A 606 -34.11 -23.81 8.35
C ASP A 606 -32.58 -23.81 8.53
N GLY A 607 -31.99 -22.75 9.11
CA GLY A 607 -30.54 -22.62 9.30
C GLY A 607 -30.02 -23.49 10.45
N TYR A 608 -30.76 -23.67 11.53
CA TYR A 608 -30.30 -24.44 12.68
C TYR A 608 -30.34 -25.95 12.41
N ASP A 609 -29.21 -26.60 12.59
CA ASP A 609 -29.05 -28.05 12.50
C ASP A 609 -27.86 -28.50 13.35
N PRO A 610 -28.03 -29.20 14.47
CA PRO A 610 -26.95 -29.65 15.34
C PRO A 610 -26.01 -30.64 14.65
N GLU A 611 -26.50 -31.40 13.65
CA GLU A 611 -25.68 -32.35 12.89
C GLU A 611 -24.92 -31.71 11.71
N LEU A 612 -25.26 -30.46 11.39
CA LEU A 612 -24.66 -29.69 10.28
C LEU A 612 -24.79 -30.38 8.92
N ALA A 613 -25.91 -31.05 8.67
CA ALA A 613 -26.18 -31.80 7.45
C ALA A 613 -26.53 -30.87 6.29
N GLY A 614 -25.54 -30.43 5.52
CA GLY A 614 -25.71 -29.57 4.34
C GLY A 614 -25.08 -28.15 4.49
N PRO A 615 -25.00 -27.39 3.40
CA PRO A 615 -24.44 -26.05 3.41
C PRO A 615 -25.34 -25.04 4.12
N GLY A 616 -24.74 -23.97 4.67
CA GLY A 616 -25.48 -22.87 5.30
C GLY A 616 -26.13 -23.21 6.66
N ARG A 617 -25.75 -24.36 7.28
CA ARG A 617 -26.25 -24.78 8.58
C ARG A 617 -25.35 -24.33 9.72
N PHE A 618 -25.97 -24.04 10.89
CA PHE A 618 -25.29 -23.71 12.13
C PHE A 618 -25.86 -24.48 13.32
N SER A 619 -25.02 -24.72 14.34
CA SER A 619 -25.33 -25.59 15.48
C SER A 619 -25.69 -24.86 16.79
N GLN A 620 -25.67 -23.51 16.80
CA GLN A 620 -25.91 -22.69 17.99
C GLN A 620 -27.27 -22.00 17.91
N ARG A 621 -28.06 -22.02 19.00
CA ARG A 621 -29.37 -21.36 19.11
C ARG A 621 -29.40 -20.14 20.01
N GLU A 622 -28.38 -19.96 20.80
CA GLU A 622 -28.30 -18.91 21.82
C GLU A 622 -26.93 -18.20 21.67
N GLY A 623 -26.90 -16.96 22.07
CA GLY A 623 -25.66 -16.14 22.06
C GLY A 623 -25.88 -14.82 22.74
N GLY A 624 -24.89 -13.97 22.76
CA GLY A 624 -25.00 -12.63 23.33
C GLY A 624 -25.38 -11.62 22.26
N PHE A 625 -26.65 -11.16 22.18
CA PHE A 625 -27.09 -10.25 21.13
C PHE A 625 -27.63 -8.93 21.68
N LEU A 626 -27.40 -7.85 20.90
CA LEU A 626 -28.00 -6.54 21.12
C LEU A 626 -29.32 -6.48 20.33
N HIS A 627 -30.44 -6.61 21.01
CA HIS A 627 -31.76 -6.63 20.38
C HIS A 627 -32.20 -5.25 19.88
N ASP A 628 -31.59 -4.19 20.39
CA ASP A 628 -31.75 -2.77 20.03
C ASP A 628 -30.68 -2.23 19.06
N ALA A 629 -29.83 -3.07 18.52
CA ALA A 629 -28.73 -2.68 17.62
C ALA A 629 -29.19 -1.91 16.36
N ALA A 630 -30.46 -2.01 15.99
CA ALA A 630 -31.04 -1.27 14.86
C ALA A 630 -31.46 0.16 15.22
N GLU A 631 -31.64 0.47 16.50
CA GLU A 631 -32.06 1.78 16.97
C GLU A 631 -30.91 2.79 16.84
N PHE A 632 -31.24 4.03 16.49
CA PHE A 632 -30.25 5.10 16.31
C PHE A 632 -30.93 6.46 16.21
N ASP A 633 -30.50 7.41 17.02
CA ASP A 633 -30.95 8.80 16.90
C ASP A 633 -30.18 9.57 15.82
N ALA A 634 -30.60 9.38 14.57
CA ALA A 634 -29.97 9.98 13.41
C ALA A 634 -30.11 11.52 13.41
N GLU A 635 -31.23 12.06 13.92
CA GLU A 635 -31.48 13.50 13.97
C GLU A 635 -30.53 14.20 14.92
N PHE A 636 -30.23 13.58 16.06
CA PHE A 636 -29.26 14.10 17.03
C PHE A 636 -27.87 14.33 16.40
N PHE A 637 -27.43 13.40 15.54
CA PHE A 637 -26.13 13.51 14.85
C PHE A 637 -26.19 14.26 13.51
N GLY A 638 -27.34 14.84 13.14
CA GLY A 638 -27.55 15.55 11.87
C GLY A 638 -27.46 14.63 10.64
N ILE A 639 -27.75 13.33 10.80
CA ILE A 639 -27.69 12.33 9.74
C ILE A 639 -29.09 12.17 9.12
N SER A 640 -29.17 12.22 7.79
CA SER A 640 -30.46 12.08 7.11
C SER A 640 -31.02 10.66 7.31
N PRO A 641 -32.38 10.50 7.38
CA PRO A 641 -32.99 9.18 7.51
C PRO A 641 -32.54 8.19 6.42
N ARG A 642 -32.29 8.67 5.21
CA ARG A 642 -31.86 7.87 4.07
C ARG A 642 -30.41 7.37 4.24
N GLU A 643 -29.53 8.22 4.75
CA GLU A 643 -28.16 7.85 5.09
C GLU A 643 -28.15 6.88 6.29
N ALA A 644 -28.93 7.17 7.33
CA ALA A 644 -29.05 6.30 8.49
C ALA A 644 -29.48 4.87 8.13
N LEU A 645 -30.40 4.70 7.17
CA LEU A 645 -30.81 3.40 6.66
C LEU A 645 -29.70 2.63 5.94
N ALA A 646 -28.75 3.33 5.33
CA ALA A 646 -27.61 2.73 4.65
C ALA A 646 -26.46 2.40 5.61
N MET A 647 -26.40 3.05 6.80
CA MET A 647 -25.34 2.85 7.77
C MET A 647 -25.42 1.49 8.45
N ASP A 648 -24.29 0.79 8.50
CA ASP A 648 -24.11 -0.40 9.31
C ASP A 648 -24.37 -0.08 10.80
N PRO A 649 -25.09 -0.92 11.56
CA PRO A 649 -25.33 -0.73 12.99
C PRO A 649 -24.05 -0.48 13.80
N GLN A 650 -22.92 -1.04 13.39
CA GLN A 650 -21.64 -0.81 14.06
C GLN A 650 -21.21 0.66 14.01
N GLN A 651 -21.45 1.37 12.89
CA GLN A 651 -21.17 2.80 12.79
C GLN A 651 -22.10 3.63 13.69
N ARG A 652 -23.35 3.23 13.81
CA ARG A 652 -24.36 3.91 14.64
C ARG A 652 -24.01 3.80 16.13
N LEU A 653 -23.80 2.57 16.61
CA LEU A 653 -23.41 2.30 18.00
C LEU A 653 -22.07 2.93 18.38
N ALA A 654 -21.09 2.95 17.46
CA ALA A 654 -19.82 3.62 17.71
C ALA A 654 -19.99 5.13 17.91
N LEU A 655 -20.88 5.80 17.15
CA LEU A 655 -21.18 7.22 17.32
C LEU A 655 -21.80 7.51 18.69
N GLU A 656 -22.86 6.78 19.05
CA GLU A 656 -23.54 6.95 20.34
C GLU A 656 -22.60 6.69 21.51
N SER A 657 -21.86 5.56 21.46
CA SER A 657 -20.92 5.21 22.53
C SER A 657 -19.75 6.18 22.65
N ALA A 658 -19.28 6.76 21.53
CA ALA A 658 -18.24 7.79 21.58
C ALA A 658 -18.74 9.07 22.27
N TRP A 659 -19.97 9.49 21.96
CA TRP A 659 -20.61 10.63 22.61
C TRP A 659 -20.75 10.41 24.11
N GLU A 660 -21.33 9.27 24.51
CA GLU A 660 -21.54 8.90 25.90
C GLU A 660 -20.24 8.78 26.70
N ALA A 661 -19.17 8.27 26.08
CA ALA A 661 -17.85 8.19 26.73
C ALA A 661 -17.26 9.59 27.01
N LEU A 662 -17.51 10.57 26.11
CA LEU A 662 -17.13 11.96 26.32
C LEU A 662 -17.97 12.59 27.46
N GLU A 663 -19.28 12.33 27.50
CA GLU A 663 -20.14 12.78 28.60
C GLU A 663 -19.69 12.19 29.96
N ASP A 664 -19.36 10.90 30.01
CA ASP A 664 -18.83 10.23 31.21
C ASP A 664 -17.50 10.85 31.67
N ALA A 665 -16.64 11.29 30.70
CA ALA A 665 -15.44 12.04 30.99
C ALA A 665 -15.68 13.48 31.46
N GLY A 666 -16.92 13.97 31.41
CA GLY A 666 -17.24 15.38 31.68
C GLY A 666 -16.77 16.34 30.59
N LEU A 667 -16.53 15.84 29.37
CA LEU A 667 -16.04 16.59 28.22
C LEU A 667 -17.22 16.96 27.29
N ASP A 668 -17.34 18.25 26.99
CA ASP A 668 -18.29 18.68 25.95
C ASP A 668 -17.74 18.34 24.56
N ALA A 669 -18.43 17.42 23.89
CA ALA A 669 -18.05 16.94 22.55
C ALA A 669 -17.96 18.10 21.52
N HIS A 670 -18.78 19.17 21.67
CA HIS A 670 -18.71 20.33 20.80
C HIS A 670 -17.43 21.17 21.01
N SER A 671 -16.87 21.16 22.22
CA SER A 671 -15.62 21.86 22.53
C SER A 671 -14.39 21.19 21.92
N LEU A 672 -14.50 19.94 21.49
CA LEU A 672 -13.41 19.19 20.84
C LEU A 672 -13.29 19.46 19.33
N ARG A 673 -14.20 20.22 18.75
CA ARG A 673 -14.15 20.57 17.32
C ARG A 673 -12.85 21.34 17.00
N GLY A 674 -12.13 20.85 15.96
CA GLY A 674 -10.81 21.38 15.60
C GLY A 674 -9.68 20.94 16.53
N SER A 675 -9.96 20.06 17.51
CA SER A 675 -8.92 19.54 18.40
C SER A 675 -8.15 18.38 17.79
N ARG A 676 -6.92 18.17 18.25
CA ARG A 676 -6.09 17.01 17.90
C ARG A 676 -6.51 15.75 18.66
N THR A 677 -7.82 15.47 18.68
CA THR A 677 -8.36 14.25 19.27
C THR A 677 -8.31 13.12 18.22
N GLY A 678 -7.65 12.01 18.55
CA GLY A 678 -7.57 10.83 17.70
C GLY A 678 -8.75 9.88 17.89
N VAL A 679 -9.06 9.08 16.84
CA VAL A 679 -10.08 8.02 16.86
C VAL A 679 -9.45 6.69 16.42
N PHE A 680 -9.50 5.69 17.29
CA PHE A 680 -8.95 4.35 17.05
C PHE A 680 -10.03 3.31 17.35
N LEU A 681 -10.62 2.74 16.29
CA LEU A 681 -11.81 1.89 16.40
C LEU A 681 -11.56 0.50 15.88
N GLY A 682 -11.69 -0.50 16.74
CA GLY A 682 -11.77 -1.92 16.37
C GLY A 682 -13.12 -2.26 15.76
N LEU A 683 -13.14 -2.88 14.58
CA LEU A 683 -14.37 -3.15 13.85
C LEU A 683 -14.19 -4.37 12.95
N ILE A 684 -15.24 -5.19 12.81
CA ILE A 684 -15.25 -6.34 11.89
C ILE A 684 -15.91 -5.99 10.56
N THR A 685 -15.91 -6.94 9.64
CA THR A 685 -16.57 -6.83 8.33
C THR A 685 -17.99 -6.29 8.44
N GLN A 686 -18.36 -5.34 7.57
CA GLN A 686 -19.67 -4.72 7.52
C GLN A 686 -20.53 -5.40 6.42
N ASP A 687 -21.36 -6.35 6.82
CA ASP A 687 -22.26 -7.11 5.92
C ASP A 687 -23.72 -6.61 5.97
N TYR A 688 -23.95 -5.41 6.47
CA TYR A 688 -25.27 -4.83 6.59
C TYR A 688 -25.80 -4.29 5.25
N GLY A 689 -27.01 -4.68 4.89
CA GLY A 689 -27.71 -4.16 3.72
C GLY A 689 -27.28 -4.82 2.38
N PRO A 690 -27.84 -4.34 1.27
CA PRO A 690 -27.49 -4.83 -0.06
C PRO A 690 -26.08 -4.40 -0.44
N ARG A 691 -25.38 -5.23 -1.21
CA ARG A 691 -24.07 -4.85 -1.77
C ARG A 691 -24.24 -3.77 -2.83
N ALA A 692 -23.24 -2.89 -2.94
CA ALA A 692 -23.21 -1.88 -3.98
C ALA A 692 -23.29 -2.54 -5.38
N GLY A 693 -24.22 -2.09 -6.21
CA GLY A 693 -24.48 -2.67 -7.55
C GLY A 693 -25.46 -3.84 -7.59
N GLU A 694 -26.00 -4.32 -6.45
CA GLU A 694 -27.08 -5.31 -6.48
C GLU A 694 -28.41 -4.67 -6.93
N PRO A 695 -29.08 -5.21 -7.99
CA PRO A 695 -30.29 -4.62 -8.53
C PRO A 695 -31.52 -5.01 -7.67
N THR A 696 -31.59 -4.53 -6.41
CA THR A 696 -32.72 -4.75 -5.51
C THR A 696 -33.45 -3.44 -5.26
N ALA A 697 -34.76 -3.49 -5.00
CA ALA A 697 -35.54 -2.30 -4.65
C ALA A 697 -35.00 -1.61 -3.37
N ARG A 698 -34.44 -2.39 -2.43
CA ARG A 698 -33.81 -1.87 -1.20
C ARG A 698 -32.51 -1.15 -1.50
N ALA A 699 -31.68 -1.63 -2.45
CA ALA A 699 -30.47 -0.95 -2.90
C ALA A 699 -30.80 0.40 -3.56
N GLY A 700 -31.79 0.46 -4.45
CA GLY A 700 -32.21 1.70 -5.08
C GLY A 700 -32.71 2.79 -4.12
N ALA A 701 -33.31 2.39 -3.00
CA ALA A 701 -33.80 3.34 -1.99
C ALA A 701 -32.68 4.10 -1.26
N VAL A 702 -31.50 3.49 -1.13
CA VAL A 702 -30.32 4.00 -0.41
C VAL A 702 -29.09 4.17 -1.30
N GLU A 703 -29.28 4.12 -2.62
CA GLU A 703 -28.22 4.32 -3.60
C GLU A 703 -27.54 5.69 -3.39
N GLY A 704 -26.21 5.71 -3.50
CA GLY A 704 -25.39 6.88 -3.17
C GLY A 704 -24.90 6.94 -1.70
N HIS A 705 -25.52 6.18 -0.78
CA HIS A 705 -25.11 6.11 0.63
C HIS A 705 -24.53 4.74 1.04
N LEU A 706 -24.72 3.69 0.22
CA LEU A 706 -24.31 2.32 0.54
C LEU A 706 -22.80 2.19 0.78
N PHE A 707 -21.99 2.82 -0.06
CA PHE A 707 -20.54 2.76 0.07
C PHE A 707 -20.07 3.35 1.42
N LEU A 708 -20.53 4.54 1.77
CA LEU A 708 -20.18 5.19 3.03
C LEU A 708 -20.82 4.50 4.25
N GLY A 709 -21.96 3.87 4.06
CA GLY A 709 -22.65 3.12 5.11
C GLY A 709 -22.04 1.77 5.44
N SER A 710 -21.30 1.14 4.52
CA SER A 710 -20.78 -0.24 4.66
C SER A 710 -19.25 -0.36 4.60
N THR A 711 -18.51 0.73 4.41
CA THR A 711 -17.05 0.69 4.35
C THR A 711 -16.43 0.85 5.74
N GLY A 712 -15.60 -0.11 6.17
CA GLY A 712 -14.99 -0.12 7.50
C GLY A 712 -14.17 1.13 7.83
N SER A 713 -13.37 1.65 6.87
CA SER A 713 -12.57 2.87 7.08
C SER A 713 -13.43 4.12 7.38
N VAL A 714 -14.68 4.13 6.94
CA VAL A 714 -15.61 5.25 7.21
C VAL A 714 -16.05 5.27 8.67
N ALA A 715 -15.99 4.17 9.39
CA ALA A 715 -16.47 4.11 10.77
C ALA A 715 -15.70 5.09 11.69
N SER A 716 -14.37 5.00 11.75
CA SER A 716 -13.55 5.98 12.50
C SER A 716 -13.62 7.39 11.92
N GLY A 717 -13.56 7.51 10.58
CA GLY A 717 -13.68 8.79 9.88
C GLY A 717 -15.01 9.49 10.12
N ARG A 718 -16.11 8.75 10.27
CA ARG A 718 -17.44 9.29 10.60
C ARG A 718 -17.46 9.88 12.00
N LEU A 719 -16.85 9.23 13.00
CA LEU A 719 -16.70 9.79 14.35
C LEU A 719 -15.93 11.12 14.29
N SER A 720 -14.78 11.12 13.63
CA SER A 720 -13.98 12.34 13.45
C SER A 720 -14.76 13.44 12.74
N TYR A 721 -15.46 13.11 11.65
CA TYR A 721 -16.26 14.07 10.88
C TYR A 721 -17.41 14.64 11.71
N THR A 722 -18.19 13.80 12.38
CA THR A 722 -19.37 14.23 13.12
C THR A 722 -18.99 15.11 14.33
N LEU A 723 -17.93 14.72 15.03
CA LEU A 723 -17.44 15.46 16.22
C LEU A 723 -16.45 16.58 15.86
N GLY A 724 -16.00 16.66 14.59
CA GLY A 724 -15.07 17.69 14.11
C GLY A 724 -13.64 17.52 14.63
N LEU A 725 -13.19 16.27 14.80
CA LEU A 725 -11.85 15.94 15.35
C LEU A 725 -10.79 15.92 14.25
N GLU A 726 -9.58 16.42 14.55
CA GLU A 726 -8.49 16.56 13.57
C GLU A 726 -7.26 15.67 13.87
N GLY A 727 -7.32 14.85 14.90
CA GLY A 727 -6.28 13.86 15.20
C GLY A 727 -6.32 12.63 14.26
N PRO A 728 -5.38 11.68 14.41
CA PRO A 728 -5.37 10.44 13.62
C PRO A 728 -6.69 9.67 13.72
N SER A 729 -7.18 9.12 12.58
CA SER A 729 -8.44 8.39 12.54
C SER A 729 -8.23 7.04 11.86
N LEU A 730 -8.28 5.96 12.65
CA LEU A 730 -7.94 4.60 12.21
C LEU A 730 -9.06 3.61 12.55
N THR A 731 -9.46 2.81 11.56
CA THR A 731 -10.27 1.61 11.77
C THR A 731 -9.36 0.38 11.68
N ILE A 732 -9.44 -0.50 12.67
CA ILE A 732 -8.50 -1.61 12.87
C ILE A 732 -9.28 -2.92 12.87
N ASP A 733 -8.87 -3.88 12.05
CA ASP A 733 -9.37 -5.25 12.06
C ASP A 733 -8.20 -6.22 12.26
N THR A 734 -8.08 -6.72 13.47
CA THR A 734 -7.21 -7.83 13.87
C THR A 734 -8.03 -8.94 14.55
N ALA A 735 -9.28 -9.13 14.08
CA ALA A 735 -10.26 -10.05 14.64
C ALA A 735 -10.54 -9.75 16.13
N CYS A 736 -10.57 -10.76 17.02
CA CYS A 736 -10.91 -10.60 18.44
C CYS A 736 -10.00 -9.62 19.21
N SER A 737 -8.80 -9.33 18.72
CA SER A 737 -7.85 -8.41 19.36
C SER A 737 -7.99 -6.95 18.89
N SER A 738 -8.91 -6.64 17.96
CA SER A 738 -8.99 -5.31 17.31
C SER A 738 -9.09 -4.15 18.30
N SER A 739 -9.93 -4.26 19.33
CA SER A 739 -10.11 -3.19 20.33
C SER A 739 -8.87 -2.99 21.24
N LEU A 740 -8.12 -4.05 21.53
CA LEU A 740 -6.88 -3.95 22.31
C LEU A 740 -5.74 -3.36 21.46
N VAL A 741 -5.69 -3.70 20.17
CA VAL A 741 -4.74 -3.08 19.22
C VAL A 741 -5.10 -1.60 19.02
N ALA A 742 -6.40 -1.26 18.91
CA ALA A 742 -6.84 0.13 18.85
C ALA A 742 -6.39 0.93 20.10
N LEU A 743 -6.51 0.36 21.30
CA LEU A 743 -6.01 0.96 22.52
C LEU A 743 -4.47 1.13 22.51
N HIS A 744 -3.75 0.13 21.98
CA HIS A 744 -2.29 0.22 21.83
C HIS A 744 -1.88 1.38 20.93
N GLU A 745 -2.49 1.50 19.75
CA GLU A 745 -2.22 2.58 18.80
C GLU A 745 -2.60 3.96 19.36
N ALA A 746 -3.73 4.06 20.07
CA ALA A 746 -4.12 5.28 20.78
C ALA A 746 -3.05 5.71 21.83
N CYS A 747 -2.57 4.75 22.62
CA CYS A 747 -1.51 5.01 23.60
C CYS A 747 -0.19 5.43 22.93
N GLN A 748 0.15 4.87 21.79
CA GLN A 748 1.34 5.27 21.02
C GLN A 748 1.19 6.68 20.45
N ALA A 749 0.05 6.98 19.79
CA ALA A 749 -0.21 8.31 19.25
C ALA A 749 -0.19 9.42 20.33
N LEU A 750 -0.68 9.12 21.54
CA LEU A 750 -0.58 10.04 22.68
C LEU A 750 0.87 10.24 23.15
N ARG A 751 1.70 9.18 23.17
CA ARG A 751 3.14 9.26 23.55
C ARG A 751 3.97 10.00 22.52
N THR A 752 3.71 9.78 21.23
CA THR A 752 4.41 10.49 20.15
C THR A 752 3.93 11.92 19.98
N GLY A 753 2.79 12.28 20.59
CA GLY A 753 2.19 13.61 20.49
C GLY A 753 1.43 13.83 19.18
N ASP A 754 1.04 12.77 18.49
CA ASP A 754 0.20 12.83 17.27
C ASP A 754 -1.23 13.26 17.61
N CYS A 755 -1.69 12.96 18.83
CA CYS A 755 -2.92 13.49 19.41
C CYS A 755 -2.74 13.86 20.90
N ASP A 756 -3.69 14.61 21.45
CA ASP A 756 -3.70 15.05 22.83
C ASP A 756 -4.77 14.34 23.67
N LEU A 757 -5.81 13.85 23.00
CA LEU A 757 -6.90 13.03 23.53
C LEU A 757 -7.17 11.94 22.50
N ALA A 758 -7.65 10.77 22.92
CA ALA A 758 -8.01 9.68 22.03
C ALA A 758 -9.35 9.03 22.42
N LEU A 759 -10.22 8.84 21.44
CA LEU A 759 -11.36 7.92 21.50
C LEU A 759 -10.90 6.57 21.00
N THR A 760 -11.01 5.53 21.82
CA THR A 760 -10.58 4.18 21.43
C THR A 760 -11.52 3.12 21.94
N GLY A 761 -11.78 2.10 21.14
CA GLY A 761 -12.69 1.05 21.50
C GLY A 761 -12.89 0.01 20.42
N GLY A 762 -13.99 -0.70 20.48
CA GLY A 762 -14.37 -1.66 19.46
C GLY A 762 -15.85 -1.95 19.46
N VAL A 763 -16.36 -2.37 18.32
CA VAL A 763 -17.77 -2.69 18.10
C VAL A 763 -17.91 -3.93 17.23
N THR A 764 -18.90 -4.75 17.56
CA THR A 764 -19.31 -5.91 16.75
C THR A 764 -20.81 -6.04 16.76
N VAL A 765 -21.43 -6.06 15.58
CA VAL A 765 -22.83 -6.47 15.34
C VAL A 765 -22.85 -7.46 14.18
N MET A 766 -23.57 -8.54 14.31
CA MET A 766 -23.70 -9.59 13.30
C MET A 766 -25.01 -9.39 12.50
N PRO A 767 -24.98 -8.75 11.33
CA PRO A 767 -26.20 -8.51 10.54
C PRO A 767 -26.65 -9.76 9.77
N SER A 768 -25.79 -10.78 9.65
CA SER A 768 -26.06 -12.05 8.95
C SER A 768 -25.67 -13.27 9.80
N THR A 769 -26.12 -14.47 9.39
CA THR A 769 -25.74 -15.74 10.04
C THR A 769 -24.36 -16.26 9.57
N GLY A 770 -23.60 -15.51 8.77
CA GLY A 770 -22.34 -15.97 8.19
C GLY A 770 -21.35 -16.49 9.22
N MET A 771 -21.10 -15.74 10.30
CA MET A 771 -20.20 -16.16 11.38
C MET A 771 -20.70 -17.42 12.10
N LEU A 772 -22.02 -17.53 12.36
CA LEU A 772 -22.60 -18.74 12.95
C LEU A 772 -22.35 -19.98 12.09
N VAL A 773 -22.52 -19.87 10.76
CA VAL A 773 -22.30 -20.95 9.80
C VAL A 773 -20.81 -21.35 9.77
N GLU A 774 -19.91 -20.39 9.58
CA GLU A 774 -18.48 -20.67 9.43
C GLU A 774 -17.87 -21.29 10.68
N PHE A 775 -18.13 -20.72 11.87
CA PHE A 775 -17.61 -21.27 13.12
C PHE A 775 -18.28 -22.59 13.53
N SER A 776 -19.56 -22.81 13.17
CA SER A 776 -20.18 -24.13 13.35
C SER A 776 -19.49 -25.19 12.50
N ARG A 777 -19.15 -24.87 11.22
CA ARG A 777 -18.41 -25.79 10.33
C ARG A 777 -17.01 -26.13 10.88
N GLN A 778 -16.37 -25.18 11.52
CA GLN A 778 -15.07 -25.40 12.20
C GLN A 778 -15.22 -26.14 13.55
N ARG A 779 -16.46 -26.40 14.01
CA ARG A 779 -16.77 -26.97 15.33
C ARG A 779 -16.15 -26.15 16.48
N GLY A 780 -16.10 -24.83 16.32
CA GLY A 780 -15.60 -23.89 17.32
C GLY A 780 -16.65 -23.40 18.29
N LEU A 781 -17.96 -23.50 17.95
CA LEU A 781 -19.03 -22.97 18.77
C LEU A 781 -19.54 -23.99 19.82
N SER A 782 -19.74 -23.49 21.02
CA SER A 782 -20.45 -24.23 22.06
C SER A 782 -21.95 -24.35 21.73
N PRO A 783 -22.57 -25.54 21.80
CA PRO A 783 -23.97 -25.73 21.43
C PRO A 783 -24.95 -24.88 22.21
N ASP A 784 -24.65 -24.55 23.47
CA ASP A 784 -25.47 -23.71 24.37
C ASP A 784 -25.08 -22.23 24.36
N GLY A 785 -24.15 -21.81 23.43
CA GLY A 785 -23.73 -20.43 23.30
C GLY A 785 -22.88 -19.88 24.44
N ARG A 786 -22.35 -20.71 25.33
CA ARG A 786 -21.63 -20.29 26.56
C ARG A 786 -20.15 -20.67 26.50
N CYS A 787 -19.30 -19.73 26.87
CA CYS A 787 -17.86 -19.98 27.06
C CYS A 787 -17.64 -20.61 28.44
N LYS A 788 -17.16 -21.85 28.44
CA LYS A 788 -16.84 -22.61 29.66
C LYS A 788 -15.34 -22.68 29.89
N ALA A 789 -14.68 -21.51 29.85
CA ALA A 789 -13.23 -21.42 29.95
C ALA A 789 -12.69 -22.10 31.22
N PHE A 790 -11.58 -22.87 31.05
CA PHE A 790 -10.95 -23.67 32.10
C PHE A 790 -11.79 -24.81 32.71
N SER A 791 -13.00 -25.03 32.22
CA SER A 791 -13.86 -26.13 32.67
C SER A 791 -13.51 -27.44 31.95
N ALA A 792 -13.67 -28.58 32.63
CA ALA A 792 -13.61 -29.91 32.01
C ALA A 792 -14.73 -30.14 30.98
N SER A 793 -15.80 -29.34 31.03
CA SER A 793 -16.92 -29.34 30.08
C SER A 793 -16.78 -28.32 28.96
N ALA A 794 -15.59 -27.73 28.76
CA ALA A 794 -15.35 -26.79 27.66
C ALA A 794 -15.54 -27.49 26.29
N ASP A 795 -16.47 -26.97 25.48
CA ASP A 795 -16.92 -27.57 24.22
C ASP A 795 -17.03 -26.56 23.05
N GLY A 796 -16.48 -25.36 23.24
CA GLY A 796 -16.48 -24.28 22.28
C GLY A 796 -16.65 -22.91 22.91
N PHE A 797 -16.84 -21.90 22.07
CA PHE A 797 -17.13 -20.53 22.52
C PHE A 797 -18.53 -20.09 22.07
N GLY A 798 -19.08 -19.07 22.73
CA GLY A 798 -20.30 -18.40 22.32
C GLY A 798 -19.99 -17.10 21.58
N LEU A 799 -20.76 -16.81 20.52
CA LEU A 799 -20.68 -15.53 19.82
C LEU A 799 -21.49 -14.47 20.58
N ALA A 800 -20.96 -13.25 20.62
CA ALA A 800 -21.63 -12.10 21.22
C ALA A 800 -21.38 -10.83 20.41
N GLU A 801 -22.32 -9.90 20.56
CA GLU A 801 -22.26 -8.53 20.05
C GLU A 801 -21.92 -7.56 21.18
N GLY A 802 -21.56 -6.36 20.83
CA GLY A 802 -21.33 -5.30 21.79
C GLY A 802 -20.53 -4.15 21.24
N VAL A 803 -20.50 -3.07 22.00
CA VAL A 803 -19.64 -1.92 21.79
C VAL A 803 -19.08 -1.47 23.12
N GLY A 804 -17.79 -1.07 23.11
CA GLY A 804 -17.14 -0.40 24.23
C GLY A 804 -16.25 0.72 23.70
N MET A 805 -16.35 1.91 24.32
CA MET A 805 -15.59 3.09 23.98
C MET A 805 -14.92 3.67 25.23
N LEU A 806 -13.68 4.05 25.09
CA LEU A 806 -12.86 4.70 26.13
C LEU A 806 -12.38 6.07 25.64
N VAL A 807 -12.30 7.03 26.57
CA VAL A 807 -11.59 8.30 26.40
C VAL A 807 -10.26 8.18 27.12
N VAL A 808 -9.16 8.38 26.39
CA VAL A 808 -7.80 8.16 26.87
C VAL A 808 -6.96 9.41 26.63
N GLU A 809 -6.17 9.81 27.61
CA GLU A 809 -5.19 10.90 27.51
C GLU A 809 -3.94 10.60 28.34
N ARG A 810 -2.90 11.43 28.21
CA ARG A 810 -1.71 11.32 29.08
C ARG A 810 -2.08 11.57 30.55
N LEU A 811 -1.56 10.77 31.46
CA LEU A 811 -1.87 10.91 32.90
C LEU A 811 -1.46 12.31 33.43
N SER A 812 -0.40 12.89 32.90
CA SER A 812 0.02 14.27 33.24
C SER A 812 -1.01 15.31 32.79
N ASP A 813 -1.64 15.11 31.62
CA ASP A 813 -2.68 15.98 31.09
C ASP A 813 -3.99 15.86 31.88
N ALA A 814 -4.43 14.63 32.17
CA ALA A 814 -5.60 14.38 33.03
C ALA A 814 -5.49 15.12 34.37
N ARG A 815 -4.34 15.00 35.02
CA ARG A 815 -4.06 15.71 36.29
C ARG A 815 -4.04 17.22 36.15
N ARG A 816 -3.43 17.72 35.09
CA ARG A 816 -3.34 19.18 34.81
C ARG A 816 -4.69 19.80 34.50
N LEU A 817 -5.54 19.06 33.77
CA LEU A 817 -6.87 19.50 33.36
C LEU A 817 -7.93 19.23 34.43
N GLY A 818 -7.61 18.42 35.42
CA GLY A 818 -8.54 18.05 36.50
C GLY A 818 -9.56 17.00 36.11
N HIS A 819 -9.31 16.23 35.05
CA HIS A 819 -10.19 15.15 34.64
C HIS A 819 -10.15 13.99 35.65
N GLN A 820 -11.29 13.31 35.82
CA GLN A 820 -11.37 12.17 36.70
C GLN A 820 -10.66 10.97 36.08
N VAL A 821 -9.65 10.44 36.74
CA VAL A 821 -8.94 9.23 36.28
C VAL A 821 -9.65 7.99 36.79
N LEU A 822 -10.26 7.22 35.89
CA LEU A 822 -10.99 5.97 36.21
C LEU A 822 -10.01 4.81 36.33
N ALA A 823 -9.02 4.73 35.43
CA ALA A 823 -7.98 3.72 35.43
C ALA A 823 -6.71 4.24 34.72
N VAL A 824 -5.62 3.49 34.85
CA VAL A 824 -4.33 3.84 34.23
C VAL A 824 -3.81 2.64 33.42
N VAL A 825 -3.56 2.87 32.13
CA VAL A 825 -2.85 1.93 31.27
C VAL A 825 -1.36 2.16 31.42
N ARG A 826 -0.66 1.20 32.02
CA ARG A 826 0.79 1.30 32.29
C ARG A 826 1.63 0.75 31.15
N GLY A 827 1.11 -0.20 30.38
CA GLY A 827 1.80 -0.82 29.27
C GLY A 827 0.83 -1.52 28.34
N SER A 828 1.23 -1.70 27.11
CA SER A 828 0.53 -2.48 26.09
C SER A 828 1.56 -3.04 25.12
N ALA A 829 1.30 -4.23 24.60
CA ALA A 829 2.15 -4.88 23.61
C ALA A 829 1.31 -5.61 22.56
N VAL A 830 1.83 -5.67 21.35
CA VAL A 830 1.22 -6.37 20.21
C VAL A 830 2.27 -7.28 19.59
N ASN A 831 1.88 -8.51 19.27
CA ASN A 831 2.72 -9.43 18.50
C ASN A 831 1.85 -10.26 17.54
N GLN A 832 2.48 -11.18 16.80
CA GLN A 832 1.82 -12.11 15.89
C GLN A 832 2.24 -13.54 16.25
N ASP A 833 1.33 -14.51 16.07
CA ASP A 833 1.58 -15.94 16.28
C ASP A 833 2.63 -16.51 15.32
N GLY A 834 2.78 -15.91 14.15
CA GLY A 834 3.70 -16.38 13.12
C GLY A 834 3.24 -17.72 12.52
N ALA A 835 4.20 -18.58 12.19
CA ALA A 835 3.94 -19.94 11.72
C ALA A 835 3.62 -20.88 12.89
N SER A 836 2.37 -20.82 13.38
CA SER A 836 1.83 -21.77 14.36
C SER A 836 1.46 -23.11 13.68
N ASN A 837 0.83 -24.03 14.41
CA ASN A 837 0.39 -25.33 13.87
C ASN A 837 -0.69 -25.25 12.77
N GLY A 838 -1.22 -24.05 12.49
CA GLY A 838 -2.21 -23.75 11.46
C GLY A 838 -2.64 -22.30 11.55
N LEU A 839 -3.19 -21.74 10.46
CA LEU A 839 -3.57 -20.33 10.37
C LEU A 839 -4.52 -19.88 11.50
N SER A 840 -5.43 -20.75 11.92
CA SER A 840 -6.40 -20.50 13.00
C SER A 840 -6.00 -21.14 14.34
N ALA A 841 -4.80 -21.75 14.44
CA ALA A 841 -4.36 -22.41 15.68
C ALA A 841 -3.60 -21.41 16.57
N PRO A 842 -4.00 -21.23 17.84
CA PRO A 842 -3.32 -20.32 18.76
C PRO A 842 -1.90 -20.80 19.09
N SER A 843 -0.99 -19.86 19.32
CA SER A 843 0.39 -20.09 19.69
C SER A 843 0.63 -19.73 21.16
N GLY A 844 0.73 -20.74 22.02
CA GLY A 844 1.07 -20.53 23.44
C GLY A 844 2.36 -19.73 23.64
N PRO A 845 3.47 -20.02 22.91
CA PRO A 845 4.69 -19.22 22.98
C PRO A 845 4.50 -17.76 22.58
N ALA A 846 3.66 -17.46 21.58
CA ALA A 846 3.37 -16.09 21.21
C ALA A 846 2.58 -15.33 22.28
N GLN A 847 1.59 -16.01 22.89
CA GLN A 847 0.84 -15.45 24.04
C GLN A 847 1.77 -15.14 25.22
N GLN A 848 2.71 -16.04 25.53
CA GLN A 848 3.71 -15.79 26.59
C GLN A 848 4.60 -14.59 26.30
N ARG A 849 4.97 -14.37 25.03
CA ARG A 849 5.81 -13.22 24.64
C ARG A 849 5.09 -11.88 24.71
N VAL A 850 3.79 -11.85 24.47
CA VAL A 850 3.03 -10.59 24.52
C VAL A 850 2.67 -10.19 25.94
N ILE A 851 2.53 -11.14 26.86
CA ILE A 851 2.32 -10.91 28.30
C ILE A 851 3.60 -10.43 28.97
#